data_58c9511a67e181cd8b213cd5b7ebe3af
#
_entry.id   58c9511a67e181cd8b213cd5b7ebe3af
#
_cell.length_a   1.000
_cell.length_b   1.000
_cell.length_c   1.000
_cell.angle_alpha   90.00
_cell.angle_beta   90.00
_cell.angle_gamma   90.00
#
_symmetry.space_group_name_H-M   'P 1'
#
loop_
_entity.id
_entity.type
_entity.pdbx_description
1 polymer ?
#
loop_
_entity_poly.entity_id
_entity_poly.type
_entity_poly.pdbx_seq_one_letter_code
_entity_poly.pdbx_strand_id
1 'polypeptide(L)'
;MFRNWLGDAGAAGIVRPVAKPPAPDPWRAVLLPVLLSGAAAFGLSRLPVLESVEHVAWDGLVRLRAELQPRNPSDTLALIGIDEASLRDFGRWPWPRRLHGDFLLLAGLRRPSVTAWDLLFTEPSAEAEDDAHLARGVAGAGGAVVLGAMGADPGEGSAPDSPEMAGLRSGALTRVEGDRSLILGAGAALLPAGEVAKRADIGFVDTPPDRDGTRRRVPLVVRIGEDVLPSLSLRALMAHWRAEPGEVTVRLGEVVEVRGRLGSARIPIDEAGCYRVNFRHGVEDLATYGYSQALAQLADRYERKPGRVPQLTGRIVLVGQTAAGLSDLAPTPLAAQTPLVLVHANALENFLGGDYLRRVSAAWVWLGLGLVGGFCVWRFAERELREHALVAAGVPVVFLLGATLAWIEGSVVVPLTGPLLGFGALQVFAISRRVLAEQRAKERIKGMFGTYLAPEVVERMVKAREMPRLGGSSEEITAYFSDIQGFSTFSEQLPPERLVELLNDYLSACTDVIQAEGGTLDKYIGDAVVAMFGAPVALPGHAHHACLAALRSQARLEELRRIWREAGAWPEPVTAMQSRIGLNTGVAVVGNMGSRVRFNYTMMGDAVNLAARMESGAKHWGAAVLCTEATRTACEHHAPGRIVFRPLGRIVVKGRAESVLFHEVLAEAGTLTPDAAGCVEAFTRGLSLFAARDWDGARRAFNGSAALEPRSPGRTPGVTTNPSLVHLELVERLRREPPPAGWDGTHMMTEK
;
A
#
# COMPACT_ATOMS: atom_id res chain seq x y z
N MET A 1 3.96 -2.42 -73.71
CA MET A 1 3.55 -3.33 -72.66
C MET A 1 3.82 -2.73 -71.27
N PHE A 2 3.35 -1.49 -70.98
CA PHE A 2 3.54 -0.82 -69.70
C PHE A 2 2.38 0.15 -69.46
N ARG A 3 1.15 -0.35 -69.62
CA ARG A 3 -0.05 0.47 -69.49
C ARG A 3 -1.23 -0.37 -69.03
N ASN A 4 -1.11 -1.07 -67.87
CA ASN A 4 -2.26 -1.67 -67.19
C ASN A 4 -1.84 -2.16 -65.78
N TRP A 5 -1.33 -1.23 -64.92
CA TRP A 5 -1.13 -1.49 -63.51
C TRP A 5 -1.35 -0.24 -62.64
N LEU A 6 -2.40 0.52 -62.98
CA LEU A 6 -2.95 1.61 -62.18
C LEU A 6 -4.47 1.48 -62.23
N GLY A 7 -4.96 0.45 -61.59
CA GLY A 7 -6.36 0.27 -61.31
C GLY A 7 -6.58 0.29 -59.80
N ASP A 8 -7.34 1.29 -59.36
CA ASP A 8 -8.09 1.37 -58.12
C ASP A 8 -7.43 0.89 -56.82
N ALA A 9 -6.70 1.77 -56.14
CA ALA A 9 -6.58 1.75 -54.70
C ALA A 9 -6.98 3.14 -54.17
N GLY A 10 -8.30 3.31 -54.05
CA GLY A 10 -8.91 4.45 -53.39
C GLY A 10 -8.45 4.55 -51.92
N ALA A 11 -8.28 5.80 -51.55
CA ALA A 11 -8.01 6.28 -50.19
C ALA A 11 -8.78 5.53 -49.11
N ALA A 12 -8.08 4.89 -48.20
CA ALA A 12 -8.42 4.68 -46.80
C ALA A 12 -7.42 3.72 -46.12
N GLY A 13 -6.15 4.13 -46.08
CA GLY A 13 -5.18 3.56 -45.13
C GLY A 13 -5.44 4.10 -43.74
N ILE A 14 -6.58 3.73 -43.12
CA ILE A 14 -6.80 3.92 -41.70
C ILE A 14 -5.75 3.09 -40.99
N VAL A 15 -4.70 3.75 -40.49
CA VAL A 15 -3.75 3.17 -39.55
C VAL A 15 -4.57 2.70 -38.31
N ARG A 16 -4.85 1.41 -38.28
CA ARG A 16 -5.45 0.82 -37.06
C ARG A 16 -4.51 1.13 -35.90
N PRO A 17 -5.00 1.79 -34.85
CA PRO A 17 -4.17 2.00 -33.67
C PRO A 17 -3.70 0.62 -33.18
N VAL A 18 -2.42 0.52 -32.86
CA VAL A 18 -1.86 -0.68 -32.20
C VAL A 18 -2.77 -0.97 -31.02
N ALA A 19 -3.45 -2.12 -31.05
CA ALA A 19 -4.35 -2.52 -30.00
C ALA A 19 -3.57 -2.43 -28.68
N LYS A 20 -4.08 -1.65 -27.73
CA LYS A 20 -3.63 -1.77 -26.33
C LYS A 20 -3.55 -3.25 -26.03
N PRO A 21 -2.47 -3.74 -25.39
CA PRO A 21 -2.44 -5.13 -24.93
C PRO A 21 -3.77 -5.37 -24.20
N PRO A 22 -4.46 -6.50 -24.44
CA PRO A 22 -5.75 -6.76 -23.84
C PRO A 22 -5.63 -6.49 -22.35
N ALA A 23 -6.48 -5.62 -21.82
CA ALA A 23 -6.52 -5.35 -20.40
C ALA A 23 -6.59 -6.72 -19.70
N PRO A 24 -5.75 -6.99 -18.71
CA PRO A 24 -5.78 -8.27 -18.03
C PRO A 24 -7.22 -8.50 -17.60
N ASP A 25 -7.74 -9.70 -17.89
CA ASP A 25 -9.11 -10.09 -17.59
C ASP A 25 -9.47 -9.57 -16.19
N PRO A 26 -10.43 -8.63 -16.06
CA PRO A 26 -10.68 -7.93 -14.79
C PRO A 26 -10.99 -8.92 -13.66
N TRP A 27 -11.55 -10.08 -14.00
CA TRP A 27 -11.84 -11.14 -13.05
C TRP A 27 -10.57 -11.77 -12.47
N ARG A 28 -9.56 -12.06 -13.29
CA ARG A 28 -8.29 -12.62 -12.81
C ARG A 28 -7.48 -11.58 -12.05
N ALA A 29 -7.58 -10.32 -12.43
CA ALA A 29 -6.85 -9.24 -11.78
C ALA A 29 -7.38 -8.90 -10.38
N VAL A 30 -8.65 -9.23 -10.08
CA VAL A 30 -9.32 -8.94 -8.79
C VAL A 30 -9.63 -10.21 -8.01
N LEU A 31 -10.23 -11.22 -8.65
CA LEU A 31 -10.74 -12.41 -7.95
C LEU A 31 -9.62 -13.22 -7.29
N LEU A 32 -8.53 -13.47 -8.02
CA LEU A 32 -7.41 -14.25 -7.48
C LEU A 32 -6.74 -13.58 -6.26
N PRO A 33 -6.43 -12.28 -6.26
CA PRO A 33 -5.96 -11.58 -5.07
C PRO A 33 -6.95 -11.61 -3.91
N VAL A 34 -8.25 -11.47 -4.16
CA VAL A 34 -9.28 -11.57 -3.11
C VAL A 34 -9.29 -12.94 -2.47
N LEU A 35 -9.24 -14.00 -3.28
CA LEU A 35 -9.22 -15.39 -2.78
C LEU A 35 -7.93 -15.68 -2.00
N LEU A 36 -6.78 -15.29 -2.52
CA LEU A 36 -5.48 -15.52 -1.86
C LEU A 36 -5.35 -14.75 -0.56
N SER A 37 -5.72 -13.46 -0.55
CA SER A 37 -5.68 -12.66 0.67
C SER A 37 -6.70 -13.15 1.70
N GLY A 38 -7.88 -13.59 1.26
CA GLY A 38 -8.89 -14.22 2.10
C GLY A 38 -8.39 -15.52 2.72
N ALA A 39 -7.82 -16.42 1.94
CA ALA A 39 -7.27 -17.68 2.44
C ALA A 39 -6.11 -17.48 3.42
N ALA A 40 -5.18 -16.57 3.10
CA ALA A 40 -4.05 -16.25 3.97
C ALA A 40 -4.54 -15.66 5.31
N ALA A 41 -5.45 -14.70 5.27
CA ALA A 41 -5.98 -14.07 6.48
C ALA A 41 -6.87 -15.04 7.28
N PHE A 42 -7.61 -15.95 6.64
CA PHE A 42 -8.34 -17.01 7.31
C PHE A 42 -7.38 -17.95 8.07
N GLY A 43 -6.27 -18.34 7.45
CA GLY A 43 -5.23 -19.12 8.12
C GLY A 43 -4.62 -18.36 9.29
N LEU A 44 -4.27 -17.10 9.11
CA LEU A 44 -3.71 -16.23 10.15
C LEU A 44 -4.71 -16.02 11.31
N SER A 45 -6.00 -15.85 11.03
CA SER A 45 -7.03 -15.64 12.07
C SER A 45 -7.19 -16.82 13.05
N ARG A 46 -6.64 -17.99 12.71
CA ARG A 46 -6.60 -19.16 13.58
C ARG A 46 -5.41 -19.17 14.54
N LEU A 47 -4.50 -18.20 14.43
CA LEU A 47 -3.39 -18.07 15.35
C LEU A 47 -3.89 -17.62 16.74
N PRO A 48 -3.44 -18.25 17.84
CA PRO A 48 -3.90 -17.91 19.19
C PRO A 48 -3.72 -16.44 19.56
N VAL A 49 -2.67 -15.80 19.04
CA VAL A 49 -2.40 -14.37 19.28
C VAL A 49 -3.52 -13.48 18.72
N LEU A 50 -4.04 -13.79 17.54
CA LEU A 50 -5.10 -12.98 16.92
C LEU A 50 -6.47 -13.23 17.58
N GLU A 51 -6.71 -14.43 18.08
CA GLU A 51 -7.87 -14.74 18.92
C GLU A 51 -7.83 -13.90 20.21
N SER A 52 -6.67 -13.79 20.85
CA SER A 52 -6.49 -12.94 22.03
C SER A 52 -6.75 -11.46 21.75
N VAL A 53 -6.24 -10.94 20.61
CA VAL A 53 -6.50 -9.55 20.18
C VAL A 53 -8.01 -9.31 19.96
N GLU A 54 -8.69 -10.26 19.36
CA GLU A 54 -10.14 -10.19 19.16
C GLU A 54 -10.89 -10.17 20.50
N HIS A 55 -10.49 -11.03 21.46
CA HIS A 55 -11.06 -11.06 22.79
C HIS A 55 -10.86 -9.73 23.56
N VAL A 56 -9.66 -9.15 23.50
CA VAL A 56 -9.37 -7.83 24.12
C VAL A 56 -10.27 -6.74 23.53
N ALA A 57 -10.46 -6.73 22.21
CA ALA A 57 -11.36 -5.79 21.56
C ALA A 57 -12.80 -5.96 22.04
N TRP A 58 -13.29 -7.21 22.17
CA TRP A 58 -14.60 -7.54 22.69
C TRP A 58 -14.80 -7.10 24.13
N ASP A 59 -13.82 -7.36 25.00
CA ASP A 59 -13.87 -6.95 26.41
C ASP A 59 -13.93 -5.42 26.54
N GLY A 60 -13.21 -4.70 25.66
CA GLY A 60 -13.31 -3.24 25.56
C GLY A 60 -14.72 -2.78 25.20
N LEU A 61 -15.37 -3.46 24.25
CA LEU A 61 -16.74 -3.15 23.85
C LEU A 61 -17.78 -3.50 24.95
N VAL A 62 -17.53 -4.56 25.74
CA VAL A 62 -18.39 -4.88 26.91
C VAL A 62 -18.34 -3.75 27.92
N ARG A 63 -17.15 -3.27 28.30
CA ARG A 63 -16.98 -2.13 29.23
C ARG A 63 -17.63 -0.87 28.71
N LEU A 64 -17.32 -0.52 27.45
CA LEU A 64 -17.90 0.66 26.81
C LEU A 64 -19.44 0.63 26.80
N ARG A 65 -20.02 -0.53 26.55
CA ARG A 65 -21.50 -0.67 26.55
C ARG A 65 -22.07 -0.58 27.96
N ALA A 66 -21.42 -1.16 28.97
CA ALA A 66 -21.84 -1.05 30.36
C ALA A 66 -21.89 0.41 30.83
N GLU A 67 -20.94 1.25 30.36
CA GLU A 67 -20.92 2.68 30.66
C GLU A 67 -21.97 3.48 29.86
N LEU A 68 -22.12 3.20 28.56
CA LEU A 68 -23.01 3.99 27.68
C LEU A 68 -24.48 3.61 27.78
N GLN A 69 -24.77 2.34 28.08
CA GLN A 69 -26.13 1.80 28.16
C GLN A 69 -26.30 0.94 29.41
N PRO A 70 -26.23 1.53 30.61
CA PRO A 70 -26.53 0.80 31.83
C PRO A 70 -27.95 0.25 31.77
N ARG A 71 -28.12 -1.02 32.09
CA ARG A 71 -29.40 -1.70 32.06
C ARG A 71 -29.85 -1.96 33.51
N ASN A 72 -31.14 -1.73 33.78
CA ASN A 72 -31.67 -2.11 35.08
C ASN A 72 -31.74 -3.64 35.18
N PRO A 73 -31.24 -4.24 36.27
CA PRO A 73 -31.36 -5.67 36.50
C PRO A 73 -32.83 -6.08 36.62
N SER A 74 -33.08 -7.35 36.38
CA SER A 74 -34.39 -7.95 36.55
C SER A 74 -34.82 -7.92 38.02
N ASP A 75 -36.08 -7.60 38.26
CA ASP A 75 -36.68 -7.76 39.59
C ASP A 75 -36.79 -9.22 40.03
N THR A 76 -36.43 -10.17 39.18
CA THR A 76 -36.55 -11.61 39.43
C THR A 76 -35.28 -12.18 40.15
N LEU A 77 -34.15 -11.48 40.07
CA LEU A 77 -32.87 -11.91 40.69
C LEU A 77 -32.54 -11.06 41.92
N ALA A 78 -32.01 -11.69 42.97
CA ALA A 78 -31.41 -11.02 44.10
C ALA A 78 -30.09 -11.73 44.45
N LEU A 79 -29.03 -10.94 44.73
CA LEU A 79 -27.71 -11.44 45.10
C LEU A 79 -27.51 -11.26 46.61
N ILE A 80 -27.14 -12.34 47.31
CA ILE A 80 -26.69 -12.30 48.69
C ILE A 80 -25.18 -12.52 48.68
N GLY A 81 -24.44 -11.44 48.95
CA GLY A 81 -22.99 -11.45 48.90
C GLY A 81 -22.37 -11.77 50.29
N ILE A 82 -21.44 -12.72 50.33
CA ILE A 82 -20.51 -12.85 51.46
C ILE A 82 -19.44 -11.77 51.26
N ASP A 83 -19.73 -10.59 51.82
CA ASP A 83 -18.95 -9.38 51.69
C ASP A 83 -18.00 -9.15 52.88
N GLU A 84 -17.20 -8.11 52.85
CA GLU A 84 -16.27 -7.74 53.93
C GLU A 84 -17.00 -7.39 55.24
N ALA A 85 -18.22 -6.87 55.17
CA ALA A 85 -19.01 -6.59 56.34
C ALA A 85 -19.42 -7.91 57.03
N SER A 86 -19.89 -8.86 56.23
CA SER A 86 -20.28 -10.18 56.73
C SER A 86 -19.09 -10.95 57.35
N LEU A 87 -17.88 -10.80 56.77
CA LEU A 87 -16.66 -11.39 57.35
C LEU A 87 -16.26 -10.72 58.65
N ARG A 88 -16.51 -9.45 58.85
CA ARG A 88 -16.28 -8.76 60.13
C ARG A 88 -17.28 -9.21 61.21
N ASP A 89 -18.56 -9.39 60.81
CA ASP A 89 -19.63 -9.74 61.76
C ASP A 89 -19.56 -11.20 62.19
N PHE A 90 -19.27 -12.14 61.32
CA PHE A 90 -19.27 -13.57 61.57
C PHE A 90 -17.88 -14.20 61.70
N GLY A 91 -16.83 -13.43 61.46
CA GLY A 91 -15.46 -13.88 61.55
C GLY A 91 -14.94 -14.61 60.30
N ARG A 92 -13.88 -15.39 60.50
CA ARG A 92 -13.15 -16.05 59.42
C ARG A 92 -14.03 -17.07 58.68
N TRP A 93 -14.04 -17.00 57.37
CA TRP A 93 -14.62 -17.99 56.48
C TRP A 93 -13.77 -19.31 56.47
N PRO A 94 -14.34 -20.51 56.32
CA PRO A 94 -15.78 -20.79 56.19
C PRO A 94 -16.52 -20.75 57.55
N TRP A 95 -17.80 -20.31 57.50
CA TRP A 95 -18.66 -20.22 58.68
C TRP A 95 -19.31 -21.58 59.04
N PRO A 96 -19.76 -21.78 60.30
CA PRO A 96 -20.52 -22.94 60.71
C PRO A 96 -21.78 -23.11 59.86
N ARG A 97 -22.09 -24.32 59.41
CA ARG A 97 -23.21 -24.60 58.46
C ARG A 97 -24.58 -24.29 59.08
N ARG A 98 -24.71 -24.30 60.41
CA ARG A 98 -25.94 -23.84 61.09
C ARG A 98 -26.35 -22.42 60.65
N LEU A 99 -25.38 -21.51 60.42
CA LEU A 99 -25.66 -20.15 59.99
C LEU A 99 -26.37 -20.12 58.63
N HIS A 100 -25.94 -20.99 57.72
CA HIS A 100 -26.56 -21.16 56.40
C HIS A 100 -27.94 -21.82 56.52
N GLY A 101 -28.13 -22.73 57.45
CA GLY A 101 -29.43 -23.32 57.77
C GLY A 101 -30.42 -22.28 58.32
N ASP A 102 -29.97 -21.41 59.23
CA ASP A 102 -30.76 -20.29 59.73
C ASP A 102 -31.18 -19.31 58.64
N PHE A 103 -30.23 -18.97 57.74
CA PHE A 103 -30.54 -18.14 56.58
C PHE A 103 -31.62 -18.74 55.70
N LEU A 104 -31.54 -20.04 55.38
CA LEU A 104 -32.55 -20.74 54.57
C LEU A 104 -33.92 -20.75 55.22
N LEU A 105 -34.00 -21.02 56.52
CA LEU A 105 -35.24 -21.02 57.26
C LEU A 105 -35.90 -19.63 57.28
N LEU A 106 -35.14 -18.58 57.55
CA LEU A 106 -35.65 -17.21 57.62
C LEU A 106 -35.99 -16.68 56.22
N ALA A 107 -35.15 -16.95 55.17
CA ALA A 107 -35.42 -16.61 53.78
C ALA A 107 -36.66 -17.35 53.27
N GLY A 108 -36.87 -18.61 53.70
CA GLY A 108 -38.02 -19.42 53.35
C GLY A 108 -39.35 -18.79 53.73
N LEU A 109 -39.39 -18.01 54.82
CA LEU A 109 -40.59 -17.23 55.21
C LEU A 109 -40.98 -16.15 54.16
N ARG A 110 -40.06 -15.81 53.28
CA ARG A 110 -40.26 -14.88 52.14
C ARG A 110 -40.63 -15.57 50.86
N ARG A 111 -40.66 -16.88 50.83
CA ARG A 111 -41.04 -17.72 49.70
C ARG A 111 -40.25 -17.33 48.42
N PRO A 112 -38.90 -17.37 48.43
CA PRO A 112 -38.15 -17.27 47.20
C PRO A 112 -38.58 -18.39 46.26
N SER A 113 -38.49 -18.15 44.93
CA SER A 113 -38.76 -19.24 43.99
C SER A 113 -37.64 -20.29 44.02
N VAL A 114 -36.40 -19.83 44.14
CA VAL A 114 -35.21 -20.64 44.21
C VAL A 114 -34.17 -19.93 45.12
N THR A 115 -33.43 -20.68 45.89
CA THR A 115 -32.17 -20.22 46.53
C THR A 115 -31.03 -21.03 46.01
N ALA A 116 -30.18 -20.42 45.18
CA ALA A 116 -29.03 -21.05 44.51
C ALA A 116 -27.73 -20.62 45.20
N TRP A 117 -26.87 -21.58 45.53
CA TRP A 117 -25.66 -21.36 46.30
C TRP A 117 -24.41 -21.64 45.47
N ASP A 118 -23.68 -20.60 45.15
CA ASP A 118 -22.34 -20.68 44.54
C ASP A 118 -21.28 -20.91 45.63
N LEU A 119 -21.49 -21.97 46.39
CA LEU A 119 -20.68 -22.41 47.51
C LEU A 119 -20.60 -23.93 47.54
N LEU A 120 -19.42 -24.45 47.91
CA LEU A 120 -19.18 -25.89 48.03
C LEU A 120 -19.26 -26.34 49.49
N PHE A 121 -20.08 -27.36 49.76
CA PHE A 121 -20.25 -27.99 51.05
C PHE A 121 -19.75 -29.44 51.02
N THR A 122 -18.54 -29.66 50.50
CA THR A 122 -18.04 -30.99 50.09
C THR A 122 -17.59 -31.89 51.22
N GLU A 123 -17.10 -31.31 52.34
CA GLU A 123 -16.65 -32.07 53.48
C GLU A 123 -17.73 -32.07 54.58
N PRO A 124 -17.87 -33.12 55.40
CA PRO A 124 -18.70 -33.10 56.57
C PRO A 124 -18.27 -31.96 57.51
N SER A 125 -19.25 -31.33 58.18
CA SER A 125 -18.93 -30.34 59.22
C SER A 125 -18.23 -31.02 60.43
N ALA A 126 -17.38 -30.25 61.13
CA ALA A 126 -16.75 -30.73 62.35
C ALA A 126 -17.82 -31.16 63.43
N GLU A 127 -18.98 -30.50 63.39
CA GLU A 127 -20.14 -30.84 64.23
C GLU A 127 -21.26 -31.40 63.35
N ALA A 128 -21.60 -32.67 63.53
CA ALA A 128 -22.65 -33.36 62.72
C ALA A 128 -24.03 -32.65 62.82
N GLU A 129 -24.30 -31.97 63.93
CA GLU A 129 -25.51 -31.21 64.18
C GLU A 129 -25.63 -30.00 63.22
N ASP A 130 -24.49 -29.40 62.83
CA ASP A 130 -24.46 -28.29 61.83
C ASP A 130 -24.95 -28.75 60.49
N ASP A 131 -24.53 -29.94 60.02
CA ASP A 131 -25.01 -30.54 58.76
C ASP A 131 -26.51 -30.89 58.85
N ALA A 132 -26.93 -31.43 59.95
CA ALA A 132 -28.36 -31.73 60.17
C ALA A 132 -29.19 -30.45 60.23
N HIS A 133 -28.66 -29.35 60.76
CA HIS A 133 -29.33 -28.06 60.81
C HIS A 133 -29.43 -27.44 59.37
N LEU A 134 -28.35 -27.50 58.61
CA LEU A 134 -28.39 -27.07 57.20
C LEU A 134 -29.41 -27.90 56.39
N ALA A 135 -29.45 -29.22 56.58
CA ALA A 135 -30.44 -30.08 55.92
C ALA A 135 -31.90 -29.73 56.32
N ARG A 136 -32.15 -29.33 57.58
CA ARG A 136 -33.47 -28.77 58.03
C ARG A 136 -33.75 -27.45 57.34
N GLY A 137 -32.72 -26.57 57.18
CA GLY A 137 -32.82 -25.32 56.43
C GLY A 137 -33.21 -25.53 54.99
N VAL A 138 -32.59 -26.48 54.29
CA VAL A 138 -32.96 -26.87 52.93
C VAL A 138 -34.39 -27.33 52.85
N ALA A 139 -34.82 -28.18 53.73
CA ALA A 139 -36.22 -28.66 53.74
C ALA A 139 -37.24 -27.57 54.07
N GLY A 140 -36.86 -26.53 54.84
CA GLY A 140 -37.72 -25.41 55.26
C GLY A 140 -37.61 -24.16 54.40
N ALA A 141 -36.83 -24.17 53.30
CA ALA A 141 -36.51 -22.99 52.52
C ALA A 141 -37.67 -22.34 51.76
N GLY A 142 -38.86 -22.95 51.77
CA GLY A 142 -40.09 -22.40 51.15
C GLY A 142 -40.06 -22.32 49.61
N GLY A 143 -38.94 -22.62 48.97
CA GLY A 143 -38.71 -22.74 47.53
C GLY A 143 -37.68 -23.81 47.24
N ALA A 144 -37.31 -24.00 45.98
CA ALA A 144 -36.24 -24.91 45.59
C ALA A 144 -34.86 -24.42 46.11
N VAL A 145 -34.05 -25.35 46.57
CA VAL A 145 -32.66 -25.05 46.93
C VAL A 145 -31.73 -25.75 45.96
N VAL A 146 -30.85 -24.99 45.34
CA VAL A 146 -29.83 -25.51 44.41
C VAL A 146 -28.45 -25.28 45.06
N LEU A 147 -27.73 -26.36 45.32
CA LEU A 147 -26.36 -26.29 45.90
C LEU A 147 -25.30 -26.49 44.84
N GLY A 148 -24.16 -25.80 45.03
CA GLY A 148 -23.02 -25.90 44.19
C GLY A 148 -22.31 -27.24 44.25
N ALA A 149 -21.94 -27.76 43.06
CA ALA A 149 -21.00 -28.88 42.88
C ALA A 149 -19.93 -28.45 41.87
N MET A 150 -18.80 -29.14 41.83
CA MET A 150 -17.72 -28.85 40.91
C MET A 150 -17.14 -30.15 40.34
N GLY A 151 -16.74 -30.10 39.04
CA GLY A 151 -15.97 -31.17 38.43
C GLY A 151 -14.61 -31.36 39.12
N ALA A 152 -14.13 -32.58 39.25
CA ALA A 152 -12.85 -32.91 39.87
C ALA A 152 -12.09 -33.97 39.07
N ASP A 153 -10.81 -34.08 39.38
CA ASP A 153 -9.97 -35.13 38.80
C ASP A 153 -10.31 -36.49 39.48
N PRO A 154 -10.00 -37.62 38.77
CA PRO A 154 -10.21 -38.94 39.35
C PRO A 154 -9.50 -39.10 40.68
N GLY A 155 -10.25 -39.44 41.75
CA GLY A 155 -9.73 -39.64 43.10
C GLY A 155 -9.85 -38.43 44.02
N GLU A 156 -10.25 -37.25 43.52
CA GLU A 156 -10.44 -36.04 44.38
C GLU A 156 -11.90 -35.82 44.81
N GLY A 157 -12.82 -36.67 44.37
CA GLY A 157 -14.25 -36.55 44.68
C GLY A 157 -15.00 -37.85 44.47
N SER A 158 -16.35 -37.77 44.38
CA SER A 158 -17.23 -38.90 44.13
C SER A 158 -17.08 -39.41 42.69
N ALA A 159 -16.67 -40.65 42.53
CA ALA A 159 -16.53 -41.28 41.21
C ALA A 159 -17.87 -41.43 40.50
N PRO A 160 -17.89 -41.55 39.18
CA PRO A 160 -19.14 -41.66 38.37
C PRO A 160 -20.07 -42.79 38.83
N ASP A 161 -19.49 -43.89 39.32
CA ASP A 161 -20.24 -45.08 39.77
C ASP A 161 -20.54 -45.07 41.27
N SER A 162 -20.23 -44.00 41.98
CA SER A 162 -20.48 -43.90 43.44
C SER A 162 -21.98 -43.80 43.77
N PRO A 163 -22.38 -44.21 44.97
CA PRO A 163 -23.77 -44.06 45.45
C PRO A 163 -24.26 -42.62 45.47
N GLU A 164 -23.36 -41.68 45.76
CA GLU A 164 -23.62 -40.24 45.75
C GLU A 164 -24.00 -39.76 44.37
N MET A 165 -23.23 -40.15 43.32
CA MET A 165 -23.53 -39.84 41.93
C MET A 165 -24.82 -40.52 41.46
N ALA A 166 -25.12 -41.71 41.88
CA ALA A 166 -26.36 -42.39 41.58
C ALA A 166 -27.60 -41.59 42.03
N GLY A 167 -27.50 -40.86 43.14
CA GLY A 167 -28.55 -39.95 43.62
C GLY A 167 -28.79 -38.75 42.72
N LEU A 168 -27.79 -38.31 41.97
CA LEU A 168 -27.90 -37.17 41.05
C LEU A 168 -28.44 -37.52 39.65
N ARG A 169 -28.49 -38.79 39.30
CA ARG A 169 -28.97 -39.23 37.96
C ARG A 169 -30.42 -38.81 37.66
N SER A 170 -31.22 -38.63 38.68
CA SER A 170 -32.58 -38.07 38.53
C SER A 170 -32.59 -36.64 38.01
N GLY A 171 -31.51 -35.89 38.24
CA GLY A 171 -31.30 -34.53 37.74
C GLY A 171 -30.56 -34.46 36.40
N ALA A 172 -30.09 -35.60 35.85
CA ALA A 172 -29.37 -35.65 34.61
C ALA A 172 -30.26 -35.32 33.40
N LEU A 173 -29.69 -34.61 32.44
CA LEU A 173 -30.37 -34.24 31.21
C LEU A 173 -30.32 -35.41 30.20
N THR A 174 -31.47 -35.94 29.83
CA THR A 174 -31.58 -37.13 28.99
C THR A 174 -31.64 -36.82 27.52
N ARG A 175 -32.09 -35.63 27.11
CA ARG A 175 -32.24 -35.19 25.71
C ARG A 175 -31.05 -34.37 25.29
N VAL A 176 -29.93 -35.04 25.04
CA VAL A 176 -28.67 -34.39 24.59
C VAL A 176 -28.32 -34.93 23.21
N GLU A 177 -28.32 -34.03 22.23
CA GLU A 177 -28.01 -34.28 20.82
C GLU A 177 -26.63 -33.69 20.49
N GLY A 178 -25.83 -34.38 19.70
CA GLY A 178 -24.46 -34.00 19.31
C GLY A 178 -23.37 -34.84 19.99
N ASP A 179 -22.14 -34.44 19.78
CA ASP A 179 -20.96 -35.16 20.32
C ASP A 179 -20.73 -34.80 21.81
N ARG A 180 -21.16 -35.69 22.69
CA ARG A 180 -21.01 -35.50 24.14
C ARG A 180 -19.56 -35.48 24.62
N SER A 181 -18.60 -35.97 23.80
CA SER A 181 -17.18 -35.94 24.16
C SER A 181 -16.61 -34.51 24.24
N LEU A 182 -17.25 -33.56 23.58
CA LEU A 182 -16.87 -32.12 23.56
C LEU A 182 -17.34 -31.37 24.80
N ILE A 183 -18.31 -31.90 25.56
CA ILE A 183 -18.78 -31.31 26.81
C ILE A 183 -17.64 -31.33 27.84
N LEU A 184 -17.53 -30.24 28.65
CA LEU A 184 -16.59 -30.19 29.77
C LEU A 184 -16.78 -31.43 30.64
N GLY A 185 -15.84 -32.34 30.55
CA GLY A 185 -15.84 -33.60 31.31
C GLY A 185 -14.99 -33.54 32.56
N ALA A 186 -15.44 -34.17 33.64
CA ALA A 186 -14.63 -34.41 34.81
C ALA A 186 -14.65 -35.90 35.17
N GLY A 187 -13.57 -36.37 35.79
CA GLY A 187 -13.39 -37.75 36.22
C GLY A 187 -14.11 -38.10 37.51
N ALA A 188 -14.45 -37.09 38.31
CA ALA A 188 -15.18 -37.17 39.58
C ALA A 188 -15.97 -35.87 39.79
N ALA A 189 -16.77 -35.81 40.84
CA ALA A 189 -17.47 -34.62 41.26
C ALA A 189 -17.31 -34.33 42.76
N LEU A 190 -17.05 -33.07 43.10
CA LEU A 190 -17.13 -32.58 44.46
C LEU A 190 -18.59 -32.21 44.75
N LEU A 191 -19.23 -33.01 45.55
CA LEU A 191 -20.66 -32.93 45.88
C LEU A 191 -20.88 -32.45 47.32
N PRO A 192 -22.02 -31.79 47.59
CA PRO A 192 -22.41 -31.53 48.98
C PRO A 192 -22.48 -32.82 49.83
N ALA A 193 -22.00 -32.73 51.07
CA ALA A 193 -21.90 -33.91 51.94
C ALA A 193 -23.24 -34.38 52.50
N GLY A 194 -23.38 -35.68 52.63
CA GLY A 194 -24.35 -36.36 53.45
C GLY A 194 -25.82 -36.07 53.12
N GLU A 195 -26.62 -35.83 54.18
CA GLU A 195 -28.07 -35.58 54.11
C GLU A 195 -28.47 -34.28 53.40
N VAL A 196 -27.53 -33.35 53.28
CA VAL A 196 -27.77 -32.07 52.60
C VAL A 196 -27.96 -32.28 51.08
N ALA A 197 -27.09 -33.13 50.50
CA ALA A 197 -27.19 -33.46 49.06
C ALA A 197 -28.50 -34.16 48.67
N LYS A 198 -29.08 -34.96 49.57
CA LYS A 198 -30.33 -35.72 49.34
C LYS A 198 -31.56 -34.82 49.28
N ARG A 199 -31.49 -33.59 49.80
CA ARG A 199 -32.63 -32.70 49.96
C ARG A 199 -32.59 -31.47 49.06
N ALA A 200 -31.49 -31.23 48.40
CA ALA A 200 -31.28 -30.10 47.51
C ALA A 200 -31.12 -30.58 46.05
N ASP A 201 -31.46 -29.71 45.13
CA ASP A 201 -31.03 -29.82 43.75
C ASP A 201 -29.54 -29.49 43.63
N ILE A 202 -28.83 -30.08 42.68
CA ILE A 202 -27.41 -29.86 42.47
C ILE A 202 -27.16 -29.18 41.12
N GLY A 203 -26.30 -28.16 41.14
CA GLY A 203 -25.86 -27.44 39.93
C GLY A 203 -24.36 -27.19 39.95
N PHE A 204 -23.69 -27.42 38.83
CA PHE A 204 -22.26 -27.27 38.73
C PHE A 204 -21.84 -25.79 38.60
N VAL A 205 -20.84 -25.36 39.40
CA VAL A 205 -20.35 -23.97 39.48
C VAL A 205 -19.12 -23.73 38.60
N ASP A 206 -18.70 -24.74 37.82
CA ASP A 206 -17.51 -24.66 36.99
C ASP A 206 -17.58 -23.46 36.03
N THR A 207 -16.56 -22.63 36.07
CA THR A 207 -16.38 -21.49 35.17
C THR A 207 -14.95 -21.49 34.61
N PRO A 208 -14.61 -22.40 33.69
CA PRO A 208 -13.24 -22.52 33.17
C PRO A 208 -12.84 -21.24 32.44
N PRO A 209 -11.59 -20.78 32.62
CA PRO A 209 -11.07 -19.62 31.92
C PRO A 209 -10.88 -19.92 30.44
N ASP A 210 -10.98 -18.89 29.62
CA ASP A 210 -10.46 -18.91 28.23
C ASP A 210 -8.91 -18.97 28.30
N ARG A 211 -8.25 -19.15 27.12
CA ARG A 211 -6.78 -19.29 27.04
C ARG A 211 -5.99 -18.13 27.63
N ASP A 212 -6.58 -16.94 27.68
CA ASP A 212 -6.00 -15.72 28.26
C ASP A 212 -6.29 -15.54 29.77
N GLY A 213 -6.91 -16.53 30.39
CA GLY A 213 -7.27 -16.51 31.81
C GLY A 213 -8.61 -15.81 32.11
N THR A 214 -9.23 -15.16 31.14
CA THR A 214 -10.48 -14.41 31.32
C THR A 214 -11.69 -15.34 31.20
N ARG A 215 -12.68 -15.18 32.09
CA ARG A 215 -13.91 -15.97 32.08
C ARG A 215 -15.01 -15.25 31.30
N ARG A 216 -15.33 -15.77 30.13
CA ARG A 216 -16.36 -15.21 29.21
C ARG A 216 -17.51 -16.17 28.98
N ARG A 217 -17.35 -17.40 29.39
CA ARG A 217 -18.30 -18.47 29.12
C ARG A 217 -18.62 -19.20 30.42
N VAL A 218 -19.82 -19.75 30.51
CA VAL A 218 -20.24 -20.68 31.56
C VAL A 218 -20.70 -21.97 30.89
N PRO A 219 -20.15 -23.16 31.26
CA PRO A 219 -20.71 -24.41 30.81
C PRO A 219 -22.14 -24.52 31.35
N LEU A 220 -23.13 -24.71 30.49
CA LEU A 220 -24.51 -24.97 30.90
C LEU A 220 -24.69 -26.43 31.29
N VAL A 221 -23.85 -27.28 30.77
CA VAL A 221 -23.84 -28.72 31.02
C VAL A 221 -22.42 -29.18 31.31
N VAL A 222 -22.26 -30.09 32.25
CA VAL A 222 -21.02 -30.76 32.64
C VAL A 222 -21.22 -32.27 32.53
N ARG A 223 -20.22 -32.99 32.04
CA ARG A 223 -20.29 -34.45 31.87
C ARG A 223 -19.45 -35.14 32.94
N ILE A 224 -20.10 -36.00 33.70
CA ILE A 224 -19.44 -36.89 34.70
C ILE A 224 -19.74 -38.33 34.28
N GLY A 225 -18.72 -39.03 33.79
CA GLY A 225 -18.94 -40.31 33.16
C GLY A 225 -19.87 -40.20 31.92
N GLU A 226 -21.00 -40.88 31.93
CA GLU A 226 -22.03 -40.84 30.90
C GLU A 226 -23.15 -39.82 31.19
N ASP A 227 -23.22 -39.32 32.43
CA ASP A 227 -24.25 -38.43 32.87
C ASP A 227 -23.94 -36.99 32.48
N VAL A 228 -24.93 -36.28 31.90
CA VAL A 228 -24.85 -34.86 31.57
C VAL A 228 -25.70 -34.06 32.56
N LEU A 229 -25.06 -33.25 33.39
CA LEU A 229 -25.64 -32.55 34.50
C LEU A 229 -25.68 -31.03 34.27
N PRO A 230 -26.70 -30.32 34.79
CA PRO A 230 -26.85 -28.89 34.57
C PRO A 230 -25.89 -28.08 35.45
N SER A 231 -25.46 -26.89 34.95
CA SER A 231 -24.80 -25.87 35.76
C SER A 231 -25.72 -25.27 36.79
N LEU A 232 -25.13 -24.55 37.78
CA LEU A 232 -25.86 -23.82 38.82
C LEU A 232 -26.90 -22.86 38.21
N SER A 233 -26.52 -22.07 37.24
CA SER A 233 -27.41 -21.12 36.57
C SER A 233 -28.52 -21.81 35.79
N LEU A 234 -28.24 -22.90 35.07
CA LEU A 234 -29.24 -23.66 34.33
C LEU A 234 -30.20 -24.35 35.31
N ARG A 235 -29.68 -25.01 36.38
CA ARG A 235 -30.51 -25.68 37.38
C ARG A 235 -31.41 -24.70 38.14
N ALA A 236 -30.90 -23.52 38.51
CA ALA A 236 -31.69 -22.45 39.12
C ALA A 236 -32.84 -21.95 38.22
N LEU A 237 -32.55 -21.79 36.93
CA LEU A 237 -33.55 -21.42 35.96
C LEU A 237 -34.63 -22.51 35.79
N MET A 238 -34.20 -23.78 35.69
CA MET A 238 -35.15 -24.92 35.63
C MET A 238 -36.05 -24.96 36.86
N ALA A 239 -35.48 -24.82 38.04
CA ALA A 239 -36.25 -24.81 39.30
C ALA A 239 -37.21 -23.62 39.37
N HIS A 240 -36.79 -22.42 38.97
CA HIS A 240 -37.62 -21.22 38.90
C HIS A 240 -38.85 -21.40 37.99
N TRP A 241 -38.62 -21.97 36.79
CA TRP A 241 -39.71 -22.23 35.84
C TRP A 241 -40.41 -23.56 36.02
N ARG A 242 -40.03 -24.34 37.05
CA ARG A 242 -40.58 -25.68 37.35
C ARG A 242 -40.45 -26.62 36.14
N ALA A 243 -39.29 -26.60 35.50
CA ALA A 243 -38.92 -27.49 34.40
C ALA A 243 -38.26 -28.76 34.94
N GLU A 244 -38.76 -29.90 34.52
CA GLU A 244 -38.13 -31.19 34.78
C GLU A 244 -36.98 -31.51 33.82
N PRO A 245 -35.98 -32.33 34.17
CA PRO A 245 -34.86 -32.68 33.29
C PRO A 245 -35.28 -33.17 31.91
N GLY A 246 -36.36 -33.91 31.81
CA GLY A 246 -36.96 -34.38 30.56
C GLY A 246 -37.57 -33.30 29.68
N GLU A 247 -37.81 -32.09 30.21
CA GLU A 247 -38.33 -30.92 29.48
C GLU A 247 -37.23 -30.00 28.99
N VAL A 248 -35.94 -30.38 29.23
CA VAL A 248 -34.76 -29.66 28.70
C VAL A 248 -34.16 -30.46 27.56
N THR A 249 -33.98 -29.81 26.44
CA THR A 249 -33.32 -30.38 25.25
C THR A 249 -32.02 -29.63 24.97
N VAL A 250 -30.90 -30.33 24.93
CA VAL A 250 -29.57 -29.78 24.63
C VAL A 250 -29.19 -30.21 23.21
N ARG A 251 -29.01 -29.24 22.32
CA ARG A 251 -28.38 -29.45 21.00
C ARG A 251 -27.02 -28.78 20.99
N LEU A 252 -25.96 -29.55 21.09
CA LEU A 252 -24.58 -29.05 21.13
C LEU A 252 -24.25 -28.26 19.86
N GLY A 253 -23.62 -27.09 20.02
CA GLY A 253 -23.33 -26.15 18.93
C GLY A 253 -24.51 -25.27 18.52
N GLU A 254 -25.69 -25.47 19.09
CA GLU A 254 -26.90 -24.73 18.74
C GLU A 254 -27.53 -24.09 19.97
N VAL A 255 -28.23 -24.87 20.82
CA VAL A 255 -29.14 -24.31 21.81
C VAL A 255 -29.43 -25.28 22.97
N VAL A 256 -29.64 -24.74 24.18
CA VAL A 256 -30.36 -25.40 25.27
C VAL A 256 -31.78 -24.86 25.28
N GLU A 257 -32.78 -25.71 25.03
CA GLU A 257 -34.18 -25.38 25.15
C GLU A 257 -34.71 -25.82 26.52
N VAL A 258 -35.19 -24.89 27.31
CA VAL A 258 -35.83 -25.13 28.59
C VAL A 258 -37.32 -24.85 28.43
N ARG A 259 -38.19 -25.81 28.74
CA ARG A 259 -39.66 -25.65 28.64
C ARG A 259 -40.28 -25.98 30.00
N GLY A 260 -40.40 -24.97 30.86
CA GLY A 260 -41.02 -25.11 32.17
C GLY A 260 -42.43 -24.61 32.20
N ARG A 261 -43.16 -24.88 33.31
CA ARG A 261 -44.56 -24.45 33.50
C ARG A 261 -44.73 -22.94 33.60
N LEU A 262 -43.71 -22.21 34.06
CA LEU A 262 -43.75 -20.77 34.33
C LEU A 262 -42.92 -19.95 33.32
N GLY A 263 -42.19 -20.58 32.41
CA GLY A 263 -41.37 -19.91 31.44
C GLY A 263 -40.65 -20.85 30.47
N SER A 264 -40.14 -20.29 29.42
CA SER A 264 -39.30 -21.03 28.44
C SER A 264 -38.21 -20.17 27.89
N ALA A 265 -37.05 -20.77 27.56
CA ALA A 265 -35.93 -20.10 26.93
C ALA A 265 -35.26 -21.00 25.87
N ARG A 266 -34.64 -20.35 24.89
CA ARG A 266 -33.75 -20.96 23.92
C ARG A 266 -32.39 -20.27 24.06
N ILE A 267 -31.49 -20.92 24.80
CA ILE A 267 -30.19 -20.37 25.20
C ILE A 267 -29.12 -20.86 24.22
N PRO A 268 -28.49 -19.98 23.41
CA PRO A 268 -27.47 -20.41 22.45
C PRO A 268 -26.22 -20.93 23.17
N ILE A 269 -25.70 -22.06 22.70
CA ILE A 269 -24.49 -22.68 23.23
C ILE A 269 -23.51 -23.06 22.13
N ASP A 270 -22.24 -23.21 22.49
CA ASP A 270 -21.22 -23.74 21.60
C ASP A 270 -21.19 -25.29 21.60
N GLU A 271 -20.31 -25.88 20.80
CA GLU A 271 -20.16 -27.34 20.65
C GLU A 271 -19.79 -28.04 21.97
N ALA A 272 -19.18 -27.32 22.91
CA ALA A 272 -18.84 -27.79 24.24
C ALA A 272 -19.99 -27.62 25.27
N GLY A 273 -21.14 -27.13 24.84
CA GLY A 273 -22.26 -26.85 25.75
C GLY A 273 -22.09 -25.60 26.61
N CYS A 274 -21.15 -24.71 26.23
CA CYS A 274 -20.89 -23.46 26.96
C CYS A 274 -21.74 -22.31 26.41
N TYR A 275 -22.28 -21.53 27.31
CA TYR A 275 -22.93 -20.25 27.02
C TYR A 275 -21.94 -19.09 27.13
N ARG A 276 -21.88 -18.23 26.13
CA ARG A 276 -21.08 -16.98 26.18
C ARG A 276 -21.92 -15.91 26.89
N VAL A 277 -21.46 -15.52 28.09
CA VAL A 277 -22.17 -14.58 28.95
C VAL A 277 -22.18 -13.18 28.33
N ASN A 278 -23.34 -12.57 28.25
CA ASN A 278 -23.51 -11.17 27.91
C ASN A 278 -23.40 -10.34 29.21
N PHE A 279 -22.19 -9.97 29.57
CA PHE A 279 -21.93 -9.22 30.77
C PHE A 279 -22.53 -7.82 30.73
N ARG A 280 -23.43 -7.50 31.66
CA ARG A 280 -24.14 -6.22 31.77
C ARG A 280 -24.01 -5.61 33.17
N HIS A 281 -23.88 -6.42 34.20
CA HIS A 281 -24.02 -6.00 35.58
C HIS A 281 -22.78 -6.34 36.40
N GLY A 282 -22.25 -5.34 37.11
CA GLY A 282 -21.35 -5.52 38.26
C GLY A 282 -22.12 -5.84 39.56
N VAL A 283 -21.40 -5.96 40.67
CA VAL A 283 -22.02 -6.20 41.98
C VAL A 283 -22.98 -5.06 42.36
N GLU A 284 -22.60 -3.82 42.01
CA GLU A 284 -23.33 -2.60 42.40
C GLU A 284 -24.65 -2.43 41.62
N ASP A 285 -24.73 -3.04 40.45
CA ASP A 285 -25.90 -2.90 39.55
C ASP A 285 -27.06 -3.85 39.98
N LEU A 286 -26.73 -4.96 40.59
CA LEU A 286 -27.69 -5.98 41.00
C LEU A 286 -28.37 -5.63 42.34
N ALA A 287 -29.55 -6.20 42.58
CA ALA A 287 -30.21 -6.15 43.89
C ALA A 287 -29.40 -6.98 44.93
N THR A 288 -28.30 -6.38 45.41
CA THR A 288 -27.31 -7.03 46.27
C THR A 288 -27.56 -6.68 47.73
N TYR A 289 -27.50 -7.70 48.59
CA TYR A 289 -27.56 -7.58 50.05
C TYR A 289 -26.35 -8.28 50.67
N GLY A 290 -25.65 -7.61 51.60
CA GLY A 290 -24.62 -8.30 52.41
C GLY A 290 -25.24 -9.45 53.20
N TYR A 291 -24.55 -10.55 53.32
CA TYR A 291 -25.07 -11.78 53.97
C TYR A 291 -25.47 -11.55 55.45
N SER A 292 -24.60 -10.91 56.27
CA SER A 292 -24.91 -10.59 57.67
C SER A 292 -26.07 -9.63 57.77
N GLN A 293 -26.12 -8.61 56.95
CA GLN A 293 -27.23 -7.63 56.90
C GLN A 293 -28.54 -8.29 56.53
N ALA A 294 -28.55 -9.14 55.49
CA ALA A 294 -29.72 -9.86 55.07
C ALA A 294 -30.25 -10.80 56.16
N LEU A 295 -29.38 -11.55 56.80
CA LEU A 295 -29.76 -12.44 57.89
C LEU A 295 -30.36 -11.67 59.07
N ALA A 296 -29.73 -10.56 59.52
CA ALA A 296 -30.24 -9.73 60.60
C ALA A 296 -31.61 -9.13 60.26
N GLN A 297 -31.80 -8.60 59.05
CA GLN A 297 -33.09 -8.04 58.63
C GLN A 297 -34.19 -9.08 58.48
N LEU A 298 -33.84 -10.30 58.09
CA LEU A 298 -34.79 -11.43 58.07
C LEU A 298 -35.16 -11.85 59.49
N ALA A 299 -34.22 -11.90 60.46
CA ALA A 299 -34.45 -12.21 61.87
C ALA A 299 -35.29 -11.14 62.58
N ASP A 300 -34.97 -9.85 62.40
CA ASP A 300 -35.73 -8.73 62.96
C ASP A 300 -37.22 -8.76 62.55
N ARG A 301 -37.50 -9.12 61.32
CA ARG A 301 -38.85 -9.27 60.84
C ARG A 301 -39.55 -10.48 61.41
N TYR A 302 -38.83 -11.56 61.64
CA TYR A 302 -39.35 -12.73 62.31
C TYR A 302 -39.74 -12.38 63.78
N GLU A 303 -38.92 -11.57 64.42
CA GLU A 303 -39.17 -11.06 65.80
C GLU A 303 -40.15 -9.86 65.78
N ARG A 304 -40.77 -9.46 64.61
CA ARG A 304 -41.67 -8.33 64.43
C ARG A 304 -41.09 -6.96 64.72
N LYS A 305 -39.77 -6.81 64.59
CA LYS A 305 -39.08 -5.52 64.70
C LYS A 305 -39.23 -4.73 63.39
N PRO A 306 -39.35 -3.39 63.45
CA PRO A 306 -39.36 -2.59 62.23
C PRO A 306 -37.98 -2.56 61.58
N GLY A 307 -37.88 -3.05 60.35
CA GLY A 307 -36.64 -3.08 59.58
C GLY A 307 -36.91 -3.15 58.08
N ARG A 308 -35.94 -2.72 57.26
CA ARG A 308 -35.99 -2.86 55.79
C ARG A 308 -35.58 -4.29 55.42
N VAL A 309 -36.51 -5.07 54.91
CA VAL A 309 -36.31 -6.49 54.65
C VAL A 309 -35.97 -6.73 53.17
N PRO A 310 -35.01 -7.63 52.87
CA PRO A 310 -34.71 -8.00 51.46
C PRO A 310 -35.97 -8.46 50.73
N GLN A 311 -36.11 -7.99 49.50
CA GLN A 311 -37.21 -8.39 48.58
C GLN A 311 -36.88 -9.74 47.94
N LEU A 312 -37.27 -10.85 48.56
CA LEU A 312 -36.95 -12.21 48.10
C LEU A 312 -38.14 -12.98 47.51
N THR A 313 -39.35 -12.50 47.71
CA THR A 313 -40.55 -13.20 47.30
C THR A 313 -40.63 -13.45 45.80
N GLY A 314 -40.74 -14.72 45.42
CA GLY A 314 -40.79 -15.15 44.01
C GLY A 314 -39.50 -14.98 43.20
N ARG A 315 -38.43 -14.44 43.84
CA ARG A 315 -37.12 -14.23 43.18
C ARG A 315 -36.25 -15.47 43.17
N ILE A 316 -35.31 -15.51 42.28
CA ILE A 316 -34.12 -16.35 42.37
C ILE A 316 -33.14 -15.64 43.31
N VAL A 317 -32.79 -16.24 44.40
CA VAL A 317 -31.80 -15.74 45.38
C VAL A 317 -30.49 -16.46 45.11
N LEU A 318 -29.52 -15.74 44.60
CA LEU A 318 -28.16 -16.29 44.37
C LEU A 318 -27.27 -15.91 45.55
N VAL A 319 -26.64 -16.88 46.17
CA VAL A 319 -25.73 -16.70 47.33
C VAL A 319 -24.32 -17.03 46.89
N GLY A 320 -23.36 -16.13 47.11
CA GLY A 320 -21.96 -16.38 46.78
C GLY A 320 -20.98 -15.40 47.37
N GLN A 321 -19.70 -15.64 47.17
CA GLN A 321 -18.60 -14.84 47.71
C GLN A 321 -18.45 -13.55 46.89
N THR A 322 -18.42 -12.40 47.56
CA THR A 322 -18.21 -11.09 46.94
C THR A 322 -17.08 -10.29 47.58
N ALA A 323 -16.55 -10.75 48.70
CA ALA A 323 -15.44 -10.10 49.40
C ALA A 323 -14.10 -10.28 48.69
N ALA A 324 -13.33 -9.19 48.54
CA ALA A 324 -12.03 -9.19 47.89
C ALA A 324 -10.97 -10.08 48.57
N GLY A 325 -11.14 -10.38 49.86
CA GLY A 325 -10.25 -11.23 50.63
C GLY A 325 -10.47 -12.74 50.45
N LEU A 326 -11.47 -13.16 49.70
CA LEU A 326 -11.78 -14.56 49.41
C LEU A 326 -11.20 -14.98 48.08
N SER A 327 -10.93 -16.28 47.88
CA SER A 327 -10.20 -16.79 46.71
C SER A 327 -11.00 -16.85 45.39
N ASP A 328 -12.28 -16.48 45.44
CA ASP A 328 -13.21 -16.69 44.34
C ASP A 328 -13.33 -15.47 43.38
N LEU A 329 -12.18 -14.84 43.12
CA LEU A 329 -12.06 -13.71 42.20
C LEU A 329 -11.35 -14.13 40.93
N ALA A 330 -11.84 -13.66 39.77
CA ALA A 330 -11.18 -13.91 38.51
C ALA A 330 -11.40 -12.77 37.47
N PRO A 331 -10.55 -12.68 36.43
CA PRO A 331 -10.76 -11.74 35.37
C PRO A 331 -12.00 -12.13 34.56
N THR A 332 -12.82 -11.10 34.28
CA THR A 332 -13.96 -11.15 33.36
C THR A 332 -13.89 -9.96 32.39
N PRO A 333 -14.72 -9.88 31.34
CA PRO A 333 -14.78 -8.72 30.47
C PRO A 333 -15.06 -7.39 31.19
N LEU A 334 -15.72 -7.40 32.34
CA LEU A 334 -16.03 -6.17 33.08
C LEU A 334 -14.83 -5.67 33.90
N ALA A 335 -14.15 -6.56 34.60
CA ALA A 335 -13.04 -6.17 35.48
C ALA A 335 -12.03 -7.31 35.65
N ALA A 336 -10.79 -6.95 36.08
CA ALA A 336 -9.71 -7.89 36.30
C ALA A 336 -9.93 -8.77 37.56
N GLN A 337 -10.72 -8.29 38.53
CA GLN A 337 -11.08 -8.99 39.74
C GLN A 337 -12.59 -8.94 39.92
N THR A 338 -13.27 -9.97 39.44
CA THR A 338 -14.72 -10.08 39.49
C THR A 338 -15.08 -11.31 40.33
N PRO A 339 -15.98 -11.20 41.33
CA PRO A 339 -16.51 -12.37 42.03
C PRO A 339 -17.17 -13.35 41.04
N LEU A 340 -16.83 -14.63 41.09
CA LEU A 340 -17.31 -15.62 40.12
C LEU A 340 -18.82 -15.83 40.18
N VAL A 341 -19.45 -15.60 41.30
CA VAL A 341 -20.91 -15.59 41.41
C VAL A 341 -21.58 -14.64 40.39
N LEU A 342 -20.87 -13.57 39.99
CA LEU A 342 -21.39 -12.64 38.97
C LEU A 342 -21.44 -13.25 37.57
N VAL A 343 -20.67 -14.27 37.26
CA VAL A 343 -20.77 -15.01 35.99
C VAL A 343 -22.14 -15.69 35.91
N HIS A 344 -22.53 -16.38 37.00
CA HIS A 344 -23.84 -17.02 37.12
C HIS A 344 -24.98 -16.01 37.21
N ALA A 345 -24.79 -14.88 37.91
CA ALA A 345 -25.78 -13.81 38.01
C ALA A 345 -26.07 -13.18 36.63
N ASN A 346 -25.01 -12.79 35.86
CA ASN A 346 -25.17 -12.28 34.52
C ASN A 346 -25.80 -13.31 33.54
N ALA A 347 -25.43 -14.59 33.69
CA ALA A 347 -26.03 -15.66 32.90
C ALA A 347 -27.55 -15.77 33.18
N LEU A 348 -27.95 -15.77 34.46
CA LEU A 348 -29.36 -15.78 34.85
C LEU A 348 -30.13 -14.55 34.34
N GLU A 349 -29.56 -13.34 34.46
CA GLU A 349 -30.13 -12.11 33.90
C GLU A 349 -30.34 -12.22 32.39
N ASN A 350 -29.34 -12.77 31.66
CA ASN A 350 -29.47 -12.98 30.21
C ASN A 350 -30.60 -13.99 29.90
N PHE A 351 -30.76 -15.07 30.68
CA PHE A 351 -31.77 -16.08 30.44
C PHE A 351 -33.17 -15.53 30.69
N LEU A 352 -33.35 -14.79 31.78
CA LEU A 352 -34.59 -14.19 32.19
C LEU A 352 -35.04 -13.07 31.20
N GLY A 353 -34.09 -12.27 30.75
CA GLY A 353 -34.31 -11.14 29.83
C GLY A 353 -34.27 -11.49 28.35
N GLY A 354 -33.83 -12.71 27.99
CA GLY A 354 -33.63 -13.11 26.59
C GLY A 354 -32.49 -12.31 25.90
N ASP A 355 -31.55 -11.75 26.68
CA ASP A 355 -30.51 -10.86 26.17
C ASP A 355 -29.26 -11.66 25.77
N TYR A 356 -29.37 -12.43 24.70
CA TYR A 356 -28.28 -13.28 24.20
C TYR A 356 -27.41 -12.58 23.21
N LEU A 357 -26.10 -12.91 23.22
CA LEU A 357 -25.19 -12.49 22.16
C LEU A 357 -25.51 -13.21 20.86
N ARG A 358 -25.74 -12.43 19.78
CA ARG A 358 -25.99 -12.94 18.43
C ARG A 358 -24.71 -12.89 17.63
N ARG A 359 -24.25 -14.03 17.12
CA ARG A 359 -23.02 -14.12 16.35
C ARG A 359 -23.32 -14.03 14.86
N VAL A 360 -22.71 -13.06 14.17
CA VAL A 360 -22.73 -13.03 12.70
C VAL A 360 -21.75 -14.09 12.19
N SER A 361 -22.18 -14.88 11.20
CA SER A 361 -21.30 -15.83 10.56
C SER A 361 -20.09 -15.10 9.93
N ALA A 362 -18.90 -15.56 10.26
CA ALA A 362 -17.66 -15.02 9.71
C ALA A 362 -17.66 -15.03 8.17
N ALA A 363 -18.28 -16.02 7.55
CA ALA A 363 -18.38 -16.15 6.10
C ALA A 363 -19.05 -14.93 5.44
N TRP A 364 -20.13 -14.40 6.04
CA TRP A 364 -20.82 -13.21 5.51
C TRP A 364 -19.97 -11.94 5.65
N VAL A 365 -19.24 -11.80 6.77
CA VAL A 365 -18.34 -10.66 6.99
C VAL A 365 -17.16 -10.71 6.02
N TRP A 366 -16.58 -11.90 5.82
CA TRP A 366 -15.53 -12.12 4.83
C TRP A 366 -16.00 -11.79 3.41
N LEU A 367 -17.18 -12.29 3.04
CA LEU A 367 -17.75 -12.01 1.72
C LEU A 367 -17.99 -10.51 1.53
N GLY A 368 -18.59 -9.84 2.51
CA GLY A 368 -18.87 -8.39 2.45
C GLY A 368 -17.60 -7.56 2.30
N LEU A 369 -16.60 -7.74 3.18
CA LEU A 369 -15.33 -7.02 3.09
C LEU A 369 -14.50 -7.41 1.86
N GLY A 370 -14.58 -8.68 1.42
CA GLY A 370 -13.95 -9.14 0.19
C GLY A 370 -14.54 -8.47 -1.05
N LEU A 371 -15.86 -8.33 -1.13
CA LEU A 371 -16.54 -7.62 -2.22
C LEU A 371 -16.21 -6.13 -2.23
N VAL A 372 -16.25 -5.47 -1.06
CA VAL A 372 -15.88 -4.06 -0.91
C VAL A 372 -14.40 -3.87 -1.29
N GLY A 373 -13.51 -4.72 -0.79
CA GLY A 373 -12.09 -4.67 -1.11
C GLY A 373 -11.80 -4.90 -2.59
N GLY A 374 -12.45 -5.87 -3.21
CA GLY A 374 -12.37 -6.15 -4.64
C GLY A 374 -12.88 -4.98 -5.48
N PHE A 375 -14.00 -4.37 -5.08
CA PHE A 375 -14.53 -3.17 -5.71
C PHE A 375 -13.55 -1.99 -5.59
N CYS A 376 -12.94 -1.78 -4.44
CA CYS A 376 -11.91 -0.76 -4.25
C CYS A 376 -10.73 -1.00 -5.19
N VAL A 377 -10.20 -2.23 -5.28
CA VAL A 377 -9.10 -2.58 -6.18
C VAL A 377 -9.47 -2.30 -7.64
N TRP A 378 -10.67 -2.68 -8.06
CA TRP A 378 -11.16 -2.45 -9.42
C TRP A 378 -11.39 -0.96 -9.72
N ARG A 379 -12.11 -0.25 -8.84
CA ARG A 379 -12.52 1.16 -9.07
C ARG A 379 -11.36 2.14 -9.02
N PHE A 380 -10.36 1.87 -8.18
CA PHE A 380 -9.19 2.74 -7.99
C PHE A 380 -7.93 2.26 -8.71
N ALA A 381 -8.03 1.26 -9.59
CA ALA A 381 -6.89 0.73 -10.35
C ALA A 381 -6.16 1.81 -11.18
N GLU A 382 -6.91 2.77 -11.74
CA GLU A 382 -6.41 3.85 -12.60
C GLU A 382 -6.41 5.24 -11.92
N ARG A 383 -6.86 5.33 -10.65
CA ARG A 383 -6.93 6.60 -9.90
C ARG A 383 -5.60 6.91 -9.20
N GLU A 384 -5.46 8.11 -8.65
CA GLU A 384 -4.28 8.49 -7.88
C GLU A 384 -4.11 7.60 -6.63
N LEU A 385 -2.84 7.33 -6.27
CA LEU A 385 -2.52 6.46 -5.14
C LEU A 385 -3.09 6.99 -3.81
N ARG A 386 -3.13 8.31 -3.64
CA ARG A 386 -3.71 8.95 -2.44
C ARG A 386 -5.19 8.66 -2.27
N GLU A 387 -5.99 8.66 -3.35
CA GLU A 387 -7.41 8.36 -3.31
C GLU A 387 -7.64 6.91 -2.88
N HIS A 388 -6.86 5.98 -3.43
CA HIS A 388 -6.91 4.58 -3.02
C HIS A 388 -6.55 4.42 -1.55
N ALA A 389 -5.48 5.08 -1.07
CA ALA A 389 -5.05 5.00 0.33
C ALA A 389 -6.10 5.55 1.30
N LEU A 390 -6.77 6.65 0.97
CA LEU A 390 -7.85 7.22 1.78
C LEU A 390 -9.04 6.26 1.91
N VAL A 391 -9.46 5.63 0.82
CA VAL A 391 -10.57 4.65 0.86
C VAL A 391 -10.15 3.38 1.58
N ALA A 392 -8.93 2.89 1.36
CA ALA A 392 -8.38 1.73 2.05
C ALA A 392 -8.29 1.92 3.57
N ALA A 393 -8.05 3.14 4.04
CA ALA A 393 -8.09 3.49 5.46
C ALA A 393 -9.52 3.74 5.98
N GLY A 394 -10.40 4.34 5.18
CA GLY A 394 -11.77 4.67 5.56
C GLY A 394 -12.67 3.45 5.75
N VAL A 395 -12.54 2.42 4.90
CA VAL A 395 -13.37 1.20 5.00
C VAL A 395 -13.22 0.49 6.34
N PRO A 396 -12.02 0.22 6.88
CA PRO A 396 -11.84 -0.33 8.22
C PRO A 396 -12.49 0.51 9.33
N VAL A 397 -12.37 1.82 9.25
CA VAL A 397 -12.98 2.74 10.23
C VAL A 397 -14.51 2.62 10.22
N VAL A 398 -15.13 2.66 9.04
CA VAL A 398 -16.58 2.50 8.89
C VAL A 398 -17.04 1.12 9.38
N PHE A 399 -16.28 0.08 9.05
CA PHE A 399 -16.55 -1.28 9.50
C PHE A 399 -16.49 -1.39 11.04
N LEU A 400 -15.44 -0.85 11.67
CA LEU A 400 -15.31 -0.86 13.14
C LEU A 400 -16.42 -0.06 13.83
N LEU A 401 -16.77 1.11 13.30
CA LEU A 401 -17.91 1.88 13.80
C LEU A 401 -19.21 1.12 13.67
N GLY A 402 -19.47 0.50 12.52
CA GLY A 402 -20.66 -0.33 12.30
C GLY A 402 -20.71 -1.55 13.23
N ALA A 403 -19.58 -2.23 13.44
CA ALA A 403 -19.47 -3.36 14.37
C ALA A 403 -19.71 -2.93 15.82
N THR A 404 -19.17 -1.77 16.22
CA THR A 404 -19.40 -1.18 17.56
C THR A 404 -20.87 -0.84 17.78
N LEU A 405 -21.51 -0.20 16.80
CA LEU A 405 -22.95 0.12 16.89
C LEU A 405 -23.80 -1.16 16.94
N ALA A 406 -23.50 -2.15 16.10
CA ALA A 406 -24.20 -3.44 16.13
C ALA A 406 -24.06 -4.16 17.49
N TRP A 407 -22.89 -4.03 18.13
CA TRP A 407 -22.66 -4.53 19.48
C TRP A 407 -23.49 -3.78 20.52
N ILE A 408 -23.39 -2.45 20.54
CA ILE A 408 -24.08 -1.62 21.55
C ILE A 408 -25.60 -1.81 21.47
N GLU A 409 -26.18 -1.65 20.28
CA GLU A 409 -27.64 -1.66 20.10
C GLU A 409 -28.24 -3.07 20.01
N GLY A 410 -27.54 -4.00 19.38
CA GLY A 410 -28.11 -5.29 18.99
C GLY A 410 -27.55 -6.51 19.70
N SER A 411 -26.56 -6.36 20.61
CA SER A 411 -25.81 -7.49 21.18
C SER A 411 -25.22 -8.41 20.09
N VAL A 412 -24.80 -7.81 18.94
CA VAL A 412 -24.33 -8.55 17.76
C VAL A 412 -22.80 -8.62 17.78
N VAL A 413 -22.29 -9.84 17.83
CA VAL A 413 -20.85 -10.16 17.76
C VAL A 413 -20.44 -10.27 16.28
N VAL A 414 -19.63 -9.29 15.80
CA VAL A 414 -19.10 -9.30 14.42
C VAL A 414 -17.61 -9.70 14.45
N PRO A 415 -17.15 -10.72 13.75
CA PRO A 415 -15.73 -11.04 13.67
C PRO A 415 -14.93 -9.86 13.13
N LEU A 416 -13.87 -9.44 13.84
CA LEU A 416 -13.09 -8.24 13.53
C LEU A 416 -11.75 -8.56 12.88
N THR A 417 -10.90 -9.34 13.57
CA THR A 417 -9.49 -9.49 13.21
C THR A 417 -9.27 -10.16 11.87
N GLY A 418 -9.88 -11.29 11.64
CA GLY A 418 -9.73 -12.03 10.40
C GLY A 418 -10.13 -11.23 9.16
N PRO A 419 -11.38 -10.73 9.07
CA PRO A 419 -11.86 -9.95 7.92
C PRO A 419 -11.05 -8.67 7.67
N LEU A 420 -10.63 -7.94 8.72
CA LEU A 420 -9.79 -6.75 8.57
C LEU A 420 -8.40 -7.08 8.04
N LEU A 421 -7.79 -8.17 8.51
CA LEU A 421 -6.51 -8.65 7.97
C LEU A 421 -6.62 -9.04 6.50
N GLY A 422 -7.70 -9.71 6.12
CA GLY A 422 -7.97 -10.06 4.72
C GLY A 422 -8.14 -8.84 3.82
N PHE A 423 -8.91 -7.87 4.27
CA PHE A 423 -9.05 -6.59 3.59
C PHE A 423 -7.71 -5.87 3.47
N GLY A 424 -6.94 -5.74 4.58
CA GLY A 424 -5.64 -5.09 4.60
C GLY A 424 -4.62 -5.76 3.66
N ALA A 425 -4.53 -7.09 3.69
CA ALA A 425 -3.65 -7.86 2.81
C ALA A 425 -3.99 -7.64 1.33
N LEU A 426 -5.28 -7.59 0.99
CA LEU A 426 -5.75 -7.29 -0.36
C LEU A 426 -5.32 -5.87 -0.80
N GLN A 427 -5.45 -4.85 0.07
CA GLN A 427 -5.05 -3.48 -0.26
C GLN A 427 -3.53 -3.37 -0.41
N VAL A 428 -2.76 -3.98 0.48
CA VAL A 428 -1.28 -4.02 0.38
C VAL A 428 -0.86 -4.68 -0.93
N PHE A 429 -1.46 -5.81 -1.29
CA PHE A 429 -1.19 -6.48 -2.57
C PHE A 429 -1.50 -5.56 -3.76
N ALA A 430 -2.66 -4.91 -3.78
CA ALA A 430 -3.08 -4.02 -4.86
C ALA A 430 -2.14 -2.83 -5.03
N ILE A 431 -1.76 -2.18 -3.92
CA ILE A 431 -0.82 -1.05 -3.90
C ILE A 431 0.56 -1.50 -4.38
N SER A 432 1.08 -2.62 -3.87
CA SER A 432 2.39 -3.16 -4.26
C SER A 432 2.45 -3.49 -5.75
N ARG A 433 1.41 -4.16 -6.28
CA ARG A 433 1.31 -4.47 -7.71
C ARG A 433 1.34 -3.20 -8.57
N ARG A 434 0.65 -2.15 -8.12
CA ARG A 434 0.61 -0.86 -8.82
C ARG A 434 1.97 -0.17 -8.82
N VAL A 435 2.62 -0.08 -7.66
CA VAL A 435 3.97 0.51 -7.53
C VAL A 435 4.97 -0.21 -8.42
N LEU A 436 4.96 -1.55 -8.40
CA LEU A 436 5.83 -2.36 -9.26
C LEU A 436 5.53 -2.16 -10.75
N ALA A 437 4.27 -2.05 -11.15
CA ALA A 437 3.89 -1.79 -12.53
C ALA A 437 4.36 -0.41 -12.99
N GLU A 438 4.24 0.60 -12.14
CA GLU A 438 4.72 1.97 -12.42
C GLU A 438 6.26 2.02 -12.53
N GLN A 439 6.97 1.33 -11.63
CA GLN A 439 8.44 1.22 -11.70
C GLN A 439 8.89 0.54 -13.00
N ARG A 440 8.28 -0.58 -13.36
CA ARG A 440 8.60 -1.29 -14.63
C ARG A 440 8.32 -0.43 -15.87
N ALA A 441 7.26 0.38 -15.84
CA ALA A 441 6.97 1.32 -16.93
C ALA A 441 8.07 2.39 -17.04
N LYS A 442 8.51 2.96 -15.91
CA LYS A 442 9.62 3.92 -15.84
C LYS A 442 10.94 3.32 -16.36
N GLU A 443 11.29 2.12 -15.90
CA GLU A 443 12.49 1.42 -16.35
C GLU A 443 12.48 1.09 -17.84
N ARG A 444 11.32 0.74 -18.39
CA ARG A 444 11.15 0.48 -19.81
C ARG A 444 11.41 1.74 -20.64
N ILE A 445 10.90 2.90 -20.21
CA ILE A 445 11.16 4.20 -20.86
C ILE A 445 12.66 4.54 -20.76
N LYS A 446 13.26 4.41 -19.58
CA LYS A 446 14.69 4.64 -19.38
C LYS A 446 15.56 3.74 -20.26
N GLY A 447 15.22 2.46 -20.37
CA GLY A 447 15.98 1.50 -21.18
C GLY A 447 15.90 1.77 -22.69
N MET A 448 14.78 2.32 -23.20
CA MET A 448 14.64 2.65 -24.61
C MET A 448 15.38 3.93 -25.02
N PHE A 449 15.49 4.90 -24.13
CA PHE A 449 15.98 6.24 -24.46
C PHE A 449 17.25 6.66 -23.70
N GLY A 450 17.59 5.98 -22.60
CA GLY A 450 18.72 6.37 -21.74
C GLY A 450 20.08 6.32 -22.39
N THR A 451 20.21 5.65 -23.54
CA THR A 451 21.47 5.58 -24.30
C THR A 451 21.62 6.75 -25.29
N TYR A 452 20.51 7.41 -25.66
CA TYR A 452 20.48 8.43 -26.72
C TYR A 452 20.12 9.83 -26.23
N LEU A 453 19.48 9.95 -25.08
CA LEU A 453 18.99 11.21 -24.52
C LEU A 453 19.70 11.56 -23.23
N ALA A 454 19.86 12.87 -22.99
CA ALA A 454 20.30 13.35 -21.69
C ALA A 454 19.36 12.90 -20.56
N PRO A 455 19.87 12.57 -19.36
CA PRO A 455 19.06 12.06 -18.24
C PRO A 455 17.83 12.92 -17.90
N GLU A 456 17.97 14.25 -17.98
CA GLU A 456 16.92 15.22 -17.70
C GLU A 456 15.76 15.13 -18.70
N VAL A 457 16.08 14.83 -19.97
CA VAL A 457 15.10 14.66 -21.03
C VAL A 457 14.31 13.38 -20.83
N VAL A 458 14.99 12.28 -20.49
CA VAL A 458 14.34 11.00 -20.14
C VAL A 458 13.43 11.17 -18.94
N GLU A 459 13.84 11.93 -17.93
CA GLU A 459 13.04 12.19 -16.75
C GLU A 459 11.76 13.00 -17.05
N ARG A 460 11.85 13.99 -17.93
CA ARG A 460 10.67 14.73 -18.42
C ARG A 460 9.70 13.84 -19.19
N MET A 461 10.19 12.95 -20.05
CA MET A 461 9.36 11.98 -20.77
C MET A 461 8.65 11.01 -19.83
N VAL A 462 9.34 10.53 -18.79
CA VAL A 462 8.77 9.68 -17.74
C VAL A 462 7.66 10.43 -16.98
N LYS A 463 7.85 11.71 -16.68
CA LYS A 463 6.84 12.55 -16.01
C LYS A 463 5.60 12.81 -16.88
N ALA A 464 5.78 13.03 -18.18
CA ALA A 464 4.71 13.28 -19.14
C ALA A 464 3.84 12.03 -19.43
N ARG A 465 4.31 10.82 -19.09
CA ARG A 465 3.65 9.52 -19.36
C ARG A 465 3.33 9.26 -20.83
N GLU A 466 3.99 9.96 -21.76
CA GLU A 466 3.79 9.77 -23.19
C GLU A 466 4.83 8.80 -23.76
N MET A 467 4.34 7.69 -24.29
CA MET A 467 5.16 6.77 -25.07
C MET A 467 5.23 7.26 -26.52
N PRO A 468 6.43 7.42 -27.10
CA PRO A 468 6.56 7.78 -28.50
C PRO A 468 5.88 6.73 -29.39
N ARG A 469 4.98 7.16 -30.24
CA ARG A 469 4.33 6.30 -31.23
C ARG A 469 5.27 6.13 -32.43
N LEU A 470 5.11 5.04 -33.22
CA LEU A 470 5.70 4.93 -34.53
C LEU A 470 5.10 6.04 -35.41
N GLY A 471 5.94 6.85 -36.05
CA GLY A 471 5.57 8.04 -36.81
C GLY A 471 6.36 9.24 -36.31
N GLY A 472 6.24 10.36 -36.98
CA GLY A 472 6.92 11.61 -36.65
C GLY A 472 5.93 12.76 -36.53
N SER A 473 6.30 13.76 -35.72
CA SER A 473 5.68 15.09 -35.69
C SER A 473 6.53 16.09 -36.45
N SER A 474 5.89 17.13 -36.95
CA SER A 474 6.58 18.25 -37.58
C SER A 474 7.00 19.23 -36.51
N GLU A 475 8.30 19.36 -36.29
CA GLU A 475 8.87 20.17 -35.20
C GLU A 475 9.93 21.13 -35.75
N GLU A 476 10.05 22.31 -35.17
CA GLU A 476 11.16 23.21 -35.45
C GLU A 476 12.35 22.81 -34.59
N ILE A 477 13.44 22.40 -35.25
CA ILE A 477 14.65 21.91 -34.62
C ILE A 477 15.90 22.59 -35.15
N THR A 478 17.01 22.44 -34.45
CA THR A 478 18.34 22.65 -35.05
C THR A 478 19.03 21.32 -35.25
N ALA A 479 19.28 20.97 -36.49
CA ALA A 479 20.04 19.79 -36.87
C ALA A 479 21.54 20.08 -36.77
N TYR A 480 22.27 19.09 -36.22
CA TYR A 480 23.72 19.13 -36.00
C TYR A 480 24.37 17.93 -36.67
N PHE A 481 25.37 18.20 -37.50
CA PHE A 481 26.19 17.21 -38.17
C PHE A 481 27.66 17.53 -37.93
N SER A 482 28.45 16.54 -37.54
CA SER A 482 29.91 16.68 -37.45
C SER A 482 30.60 15.51 -38.15
N ASP A 483 31.78 15.75 -38.67
CA ASP A 483 32.59 14.77 -39.39
C ASP A 483 34.10 15.06 -39.16
N ILE A 484 34.94 14.02 -39.18
CA ILE A 484 36.40 14.16 -39.03
C ILE A 484 37.03 14.46 -40.43
N GLN A 485 37.81 15.52 -40.51
CA GLN A 485 38.47 15.87 -41.77
C GLN A 485 39.54 14.87 -42.15
N GLY A 486 39.43 14.25 -43.32
CA GLY A 486 40.40 13.33 -43.83
C GLY A 486 40.46 11.97 -43.10
N PHE A 487 39.38 11.60 -42.42
CA PHE A 487 39.29 10.35 -41.69
C PHE A 487 39.70 9.11 -42.50
N SER A 488 39.19 8.98 -43.76
CA SER A 488 39.54 7.85 -44.63
C SER A 488 41.02 7.72 -44.88
N THR A 489 41.74 8.86 -44.94
CA THR A 489 43.17 8.86 -45.24
C THR A 489 44.03 8.32 -44.12
N PHE A 490 43.72 8.63 -42.85
CA PHE A 490 44.50 8.15 -41.71
C PHE A 490 43.95 6.87 -41.08
N SER A 491 42.66 6.57 -41.28
CA SER A 491 42.09 5.34 -40.79
C SER A 491 42.70 4.09 -41.41
N GLU A 492 43.13 4.18 -42.67
CA GLU A 492 43.87 3.11 -43.34
C GLU A 492 45.28 2.88 -42.77
N GLN A 493 45.81 3.87 -42.06
CA GLN A 493 47.18 3.81 -41.48
C GLN A 493 47.16 3.29 -40.02
N LEU A 494 46.00 3.14 -39.38
CA LEU A 494 45.86 2.68 -38.01
C LEU A 494 45.45 1.21 -37.95
N PRO A 495 45.97 0.42 -36.99
CA PRO A 495 45.44 -0.89 -36.67
C PRO A 495 43.97 -0.78 -36.25
N PRO A 496 43.11 -1.76 -36.58
CA PRO A 496 41.65 -1.70 -36.29
C PRO A 496 41.32 -1.40 -34.83
N GLU A 497 42.07 -1.99 -33.90
CA GLU A 497 41.87 -1.80 -32.46
C GLU A 497 42.13 -0.34 -32.04
N ARG A 498 43.19 0.26 -32.59
CA ARG A 498 43.56 1.65 -32.32
C ARG A 498 42.58 2.63 -32.96
N LEU A 499 42.03 2.28 -34.13
CA LEU A 499 40.99 3.07 -34.77
C LEU A 499 39.73 3.09 -33.93
N VAL A 500 39.32 1.95 -33.36
CA VAL A 500 38.17 1.85 -32.46
C VAL A 500 38.40 2.65 -31.18
N GLU A 501 39.57 2.61 -30.59
CA GLU A 501 39.95 3.39 -29.41
C GLU A 501 39.83 4.90 -29.71
N LEU A 502 40.38 5.38 -30.79
CA LEU A 502 40.32 6.77 -31.23
C LEU A 502 38.85 7.24 -31.43
N LEU A 503 38.06 6.42 -32.15
CA LEU A 503 36.66 6.74 -32.40
C LEU A 503 35.84 6.78 -31.11
N ASN A 504 36.06 5.84 -30.20
CA ASN A 504 35.36 5.85 -28.91
C ASN A 504 35.68 7.09 -28.09
N ASP A 505 36.94 7.51 -28.04
CA ASP A 505 37.35 8.74 -27.34
C ASP A 505 36.69 9.98 -27.96
N TYR A 506 36.74 10.10 -29.29
CA TYR A 506 36.18 11.25 -30.01
C TYR A 506 34.64 11.29 -29.93
N LEU A 507 33.99 10.17 -30.24
CA LEU A 507 32.52 10.10 -30.27
C LEU A 507 31.92 10.30 -28.86
N SER A 508 32.59 9.76 -27.83
CA SER A 508 32.16 9.99 -26.44
C SER A 508 32.29 11.46 -26.06
N ALA A 509 33.42 12.08 -26.36
CA ALA A 509 33.67 13.48 -26.04
C ALA A 509 32.67 14.43 -26.75
N CYS A 510 32.33 14.17 -28.00
CA CYS A 510 31.32 14.94 -28.73
C CYS A 510 29.90 14.72 -28.15
N THR A 511 29.57 13.47 -27.82
CA THR A 511 28.25 13.11 -27.26
C THR A 511 28.04 13.74 -25.90
N ASP A 512 29.02 13.72 -25.02
CA ASP A 512 28.95 14.35 -23.69
C ASP A 512 28.66 15.85 -23.81
N VAL A 513 29.32 16.55 -24.74
CA VAL A 513 29.07 17.97 -25.00
C VAL A 513 27.66 18.22 -25.54
N ILE A 514 27.21 17.43 -26.51
CA ILE A 514 25.88 17.54 -27.12
C ILE A 514 24.80 17.34 -26.05
N GLN A 515 24.95 16.31 -25.21
CA GLN A 515 24.00 16.02 -24.13
C GLN A 515 24.00 17.10 -23.04
N ALA A 516 25.19 17.61 -22.67
CA ALA A 516 25.30 18.69 -21.69
C ALA A 516 24.57 19.97 -22.12
N GLU A 517 24.49 20.22 -23.45
CA GLU A 517 23.75 21.34 -24.02
C GLU A 517 22.26 21.00 -24.32
N GLY A 518 21.76 19.85 -23.84
CA GLY A 518 20.36 19.44 -24.02
C GLY A 518 20.04 18.90 -25.42
N GLY A 519 21.06 18.54 -26.20
CA GLY A 519 20.94 17.92 -27.50
C GLY A 519 20.58 16.44 -27.41
N THR A 520 19.93 15.94 -28.42
CA THR A 520 19.56 14.53 -28.60
C THR A 520 20.44 13.90 -29.66
N LEU A 521 21.19 12.87 -29.30
CA LEU A 521 21.95 12.07 -30.26
C LEU A 521 20.99 11.26 -31.15
N ASP A 522 21.06 11.41 -32.46
CA ASP A 522 20.33 10.58 -33.41
C ASP A 522 21.11 9.30 -33.72
N LYS A 523 22.31 9.43 -34.28
CA LYS A 523 23.15 8.29 -34.68
C LYS A 523 24.59 8.69 -34.94
N TYR A 524 25.43 7.69 -35.01
CA TYR A 524 26.77 7.81 -35.61
C TYR A 524 26.74 7.25 -37.06
N ILE A 525 27.42 7.90 -37.97
CA ILE A 525 27.59 7.44 -39.37
C ILE A 525 29.11 7.38 -39.62
N GLY A 526 29.73 6.24 -39.31
CA GLY A 526 31.21 6.14 -39.29
C GLY A 526 31.78 7.01 -38.19
N ASP A 527 32.56 8.02 -38.55
CA ASP A 527 33.13 9.03 -37.68
C ASP A 527 32.24 10.27 -37.50
N ALA A 528 31.13 10.33 -38.20
CA ALA A 528 30.19 11.45 -38.12
C ALA A 528 29.21 11.31 -36.96
N VAL A 529 28.97 12.41 -36.23
CA VAL A 529 27.95 12.52 -35.19
C VAL A 529 26.75 13.28 -35.76
N VAL A 530 25.56 12.68 -35.66
CA VAL A 530 24.30 13.31 -36.02
C VAL A 530 23.46 13.52 -34.78
N ALA A 531 23.07 14.76 -34.52
CA ALA A 531 22.28 15.12 -33.35
C ALA A 531 21.24 16.22 -33.70
N MET A 532 20.27 16.40 -32.81
CA MET A 532 19.24 17.42 -32.91
C MET A 532 19.01 18.15 -31.61
N PHE A 533 18.61 19.43 -31.70
CA PHE A 533 18.21 20.24 -30.55
C PHE A 533 16.78 20.73 -30.77
N GLY A 534 15.94 20.65 -29.72
CA GLY A 534 14.53 21.03 -29.77
C GLY A 534 13.55 19.87 -29.83
N ALA A 535 14.01 18.63 -29.99
CA ALA A 535 13.20 17.41 -29.95
C ALA A 535 13.96 16.26 -29.26
N PRO A 536 13.28 15.27 -28.65
CA PRO A 536 11.84 15.06 -28.51
C PRO A 536 11.18 15.96 -27.46
N VAL A 537 11.94 16.76 -26.75
CA VAL A 537 11.45 17.74 -25.79
C VAL A 537 11.81 19.13 -26.30
N ALA A 538 10.82 20.01 -26.33
CA ALA A 538 11.04 21.39 -26.71
C ALA A 538 12.15 22.02 -25.85
N LEU A 539 13.18 22.54 -26.50
CA LEU A 539 14.31 23.24 -25.88
C LEU A 539 14.27 24.70 -26.32
N PRO A 540 13.81 25.62 -25.47
CA PRO A 540 13.82 27.03 -25.80
C PRO A 540 15.25 27.48 -26.15
N GLY A 541 15.43 28.15 -27.28
CA GLY A 541 16.75 28.55 -27.77
C GLY A 541 17.62 27.40 -28.31
N HIS A 542 17.02 26.34 -28.81
CA HIS A 542 17.72 25.18 -29.38
C HIS A 542 18.83 25.54 -30.38
N ALA A 543 18.67 26.63 -31.14
CA ALA A 543 19.71 27.10 -32.05
C ALA A 543 20.94 27.67 -31.33
N HIS A 544 20.74 28.35 -30.19
CA HIS A 544 21.82 28.84 -29.34
C HIS A 544 22.58 27.69 -28.72
N HIS A 545 21.85 26.70 -28.11
CA HIS A 545 22.46 25.52 -27.55
C HIS A 545 23.22 24.68 -28.59
N ALA A 546 22.73 24.57 -29.81
CA ALA A 546 23.43 23.88 -30.89
C ALA A 546 24.75 24.60 -31.28
N CYS A 547 24.76 25.93 -31.30
CA CYS A 547 25.96 26.73 -31.54
C CYS A 547 26.98 26.56 -30.39
N LEU A 548 26.53 26.58 -29.14
CA LEU A 548 27.37 26.30 -27.98
C LEU A 548 27.97 24.88 -28.03
N ALA A 549 27.13 23.88 -28.33
CA ALA A 549 27.60 22.51 -28.48
C ALA A 549 28.69 22.38 -29.56
N ALA A 550 28.50 23.06 -30.69
CA ALA A 550 29.49 23.06 -31.76
C ALA A 550 30.83 23.69 -31.34
N LEU A 551 30.82 24.86 -30.69
CA LEU A 551 32.02 25.52 -30.19
C LEU A 551 32.72 24.69 -29.11
N ARG A 552 31.97 24.14 -28.18
CA ARG A 552 32.50 23.31 -27.10
C ARG A 552 33.04 21.96 -27.60
N SER A 553 32.43 21.38 -28.64
CA SER A 553 32.96 20.19 -29.30
C SER A 553 34.32 20.47 -29.96
N GLN A 554 34.50 21.64 -30.59
CA GLN A 554 35.78 22.06 -31.13
C GLN A 554 36.86 22.24 -30.05
N ALA A 555 36.45 22.89 -28.92
CA ALA A 555 37.35 23.05 -27.76
C ALA A 555 37.75 21.69 -27.13
N ARG A 556 36.77 20.79 -27.04
CA ARG A 556 37.01 19.43 -26.52
C ARG A 556 37.93 18.61 -27.40
N LEU A 557 37.80 18.74 -28.72
CA LEU A 557 38.72 18.11 -29.67
C LEU A 557 40.14 18.66 -29.51
N GLU A 558 40.33 19.96 -29.33
CA GLU A 558 41.63 20.56 -29.07
C GLU A 558 42.28 20.02 -27.80
N GLU A 559 41.47 19.84 -26.75
CA GLU A 559 41.94 19.22 -25.50
C GLU A 559 42.36 17.75 -25.74
N LEU A 560 41.57 16.96 -26.46
CA LEU A 560 41.93 15.59 -26.81
C LEU A 560 43.23 15.54 -27.60
N ARG A 561 43.40 16.42 -28.59
CA ARG A 561 44.65 16.50 -29.36
C ARG A 561 45.87 16.82 -28.48
N ARG A 562 45.67 17.69 -27.48
CA ARG A 562 46.73 18.00 -26.50
C ARG A 562 47.09 16.73 -25.68
N ILE A 563 46.05 16.03 -25.14
CA ILE A 563 46.25 14.78 -24.38
C ILE A 563 46.97 13.73 -25.23
N TRP A 564 46.54 13.54 -26.48
CA TRP A 564 47.16 12.56 -27.39
C TRP A 564 48.61 12.91 -27.75
N ARG A 565 48.93 14.19 -27.88
CA ARG A 565 50.34 14.64 -28.09
C ARG A 565 51.19 14.40 -26.86
N GLU A 566 50.70 14.73 -25.69
CA GLU A 566 51.40 14.53 -24.43
C GLU A 566 51.62 13.03 -24.13
N ALA A 567 50.66 12.18 -24.46
CA ALA A 567 50.79 10.74 -24.31
C ALA A 567 51.81 10.11 -25.28
N GLY A 568 52.14 10.77 -26.41
CA GLY A 568 53.11 10.28 -27.41
C GLY A 568 52.75 8.97 -28.11
N ALA A 569 51.54 8.50 -27.94
CA ALA A 569 51.07 7.18 -28.38
C ALA A 569 50.35 7.23 -29.75
N TRP A 570 50.13 8.42 -30.31
CA TRP A 570 49.34 8.61 -31.53
C TRP A 570 50.17 9.25 -32.65
N PRO A 571 49.99 8.82 -33.92
CA PRO A 571 50.69 9.41 -35.05
C PRO A 571 50.24 10.86 -35.32
N GLU A 572 51.08 11.60 -36.05
CA GLU A 572 50.84 13.01 -36.34
C GLU A 572 49.48 13.31 -36.96
N PRO A 573 48.93 12.52 -37.94
CA PRO A 573 47.60 12.76 -38.47
C PRO A 573 46.46 12.75 -37.40
N VAL A 574 46.58 11.95 -36.33
CA VAL A 574 45.61 11.92 -35.20
C VAL A 574 45.75 13.15 -34.35
N THR A 575 47.00 13.52 -33.97
CA THR A 575 47.28 14.68 -33.14
C THR A 575 47.03 16.03 -33.83
N ALA A 576 46.91 16.01 -35.16
CA ALA A 576 46.53 17.15 -36.01
C ALA A 576 45.07 17.12 -36.49
N MET A 577 44.29 16.09 -36.09
CA MET A 577 42.93 15.86 -36.54
C MET A 577 42.04 17.07 -36.36
N GLN A 578 41.25 17.40 -37.39
CA GLN A 578 40.26 18.48 -37.38
C GLN A 578 38.85 17.90 -37.53
N SER A 579 37.87 18.54 -36.94
CA SER A 579 36.42 18.20 -37.11
C SER A 579 35.71 19.37 -37.74
N ARG A 580 34.73 19.08 -38.57
CA ARG A 580 33.83 20.04 -39.22
C ARG A 580 32.44 19.86 -38.67
N ILE A 581 31.70 20.96 -38.47
CA ILE A 581 30.35 20.93 -37.95
C ILE A 581 29.44 21.79 -38.81
N GLY A 582 28.26 21.26 -39.15
CA GLY A 582 27.22 21.95 -39.90
C GLY A 582 25.95 22.02 -39.10
N LEU A 583 25.36 23.24 -39.00
CA LEU A 583 24.13 23.52 -38.27
C LEU A 583 23.08 24.11 -39.21
N ASN A 584 21.84 23.67 -39.06
CA ASN A 584 20.70 24.33 -39.70
C ASN A 584 19.45 24.25 -38.83
N THR A 585 18.74 25.37 -38.69
CA THR A 585 17.46 25.47 -37.98
C THR A 585 16.31 25.49 -38.98
N GLY A 586 15.28 24.71 -38.70
CA GLY A 586 14.08 24.67 -39.52
C GLY A 586 13.15 23.52 -39.16
N VAL A 587 12.01 23.51 -39.83
CA VAL A 587 10.99 22.47 -39.64
C VAL A 587 11.48 21.14 -40.25
N ALA A 588 11.41 20.11 -39.42
CA ALA A 588 11.72 18.72 -39.78
C ALA A 588 10.68 17.76 -39.20
N VAL A 589 10.55 16.59 -39.81
CA VAL A 589 9.77 15.50 -39.21
C VAL A 589 10.68 14.76 -38.24
N VAL A 590 10.29 14.71 -36.98
CA VAL A 590 11.06 14.04 -35.92
C VAL A 590 10.21 12.94 -35.29
N GLY A 591 10.77 11.76 -35.12
CA GLY A 591 10.04 10.64 -34.49
C GLY A 591 10.69 9.29 -34.72
N ASN A 592 9.98 8.23 -34.31
CA ASN A 592 10.41 6.86 -34.47
C ASN A 592 10.20 6.40 -35.92
N MET A 593 11.27 6.35 -36.68
CA MET A 593 11.26 5.98 -38.11
C MET A 593 12.03 4.68 -38.34
N GLY A 594 11.48 3.82 -39.17
CA GLY A 594 12.07 2.53 -39.51
C GLY A 594 11.03 1.43 -39.68
N SER A 595 11.45 0.18 -39.51
CA SER A 595 10.56 -0.97 -39.58
C SER A 595 9.94 -1.30 -38.22
N ARG A 596 8.94 -2.19 -38.21
CA ARG A 596 8.32 -2.69 -36.94
C ARG A 596 9.30 -3.41 -35.99
N VAL A 597 10.41 -3.88 -36.55
CA VAL A 597 11.43 -4.66 -35.81
C VAL A 597 12.63 -3.82 -35.42
N ARG A 598 12.97 -2.80 -36.23
CA ARG A 598 14.10 -1.91 -35.99
C ARG A 598 13.71 -0.48 -36.41
N PHE A 599 13.66 0.39 -35.45
CA PHE A 599 13.40 1.81 -35.63
C PHE A 599 14.39 2.65 -34.82
N ASN A 600 14.69 3.83 -35.28
CA ASN A 600 15.46 4.82 -34.55
C ASN A 600 14.61 6.07 -34.36
N TYR A 601 14.82 6.76 -33.28
CA TYR A 601 14.30 8.12 -33.12
C TYR A 601 15.21 9.04 -33.90
N THR A 602 14.70 9.62 -34.99
CA THR A 602 15.50 10.35 -35.94
C THR A 602 14.74 11.53 -36.54
N MET A 603 15.47 12.41 -37.23
CA MET A 603 14.94 13.57 -37.93
C MET A 603 15.04 13.40 -39.44
N MET A 604 14.05 13.89 -40.18
CA MET A 604 14.03 13.88 -41.64
C MET A 604 13.45 15.18 -42.20
N GLY A 605 13.99 15.63 -43.30
CA GLY A 605 13.49 16.79 -44.03
C GLY A 605 14.58 17.58 -44.73
N ASP A 606 14.15 18.60 -45.54
CA ASP A 606 15.09 19.44 -46.24
C ASP A 606 16.00 20.25 -45.31
N ALA A 607 15.46 20.66 -44.17
CA ALA A 607 16.24 21.34 -43.13
C ALA A 607 17.41 20.49 -42.59
N VAL A 608 17.20 19.18 -42.45
CA VAL A 608 18.21 18.22 -42.00
C VAL A 608 19.31 18.04 -43.06
N ASN A 609 18.89 17.88 -44.33
CA ASN A 609 19.81 17.78 -45.45
C ASN A 609 20.68 19.02 -45.60
N LEU A 610 20.13 20.20 -45.31
CA LEU A 610 20.88 21.46 -45.38
C LEU A 610 21.97 21.52 -44.30
N ALA A 611 21.71 21.04 -43.09
CA ALA A 611 22.74 20.94 -42.05
C ALA A 611 23.90 20.00 -42.44
N ALA A 612 23.61 18.84 -43.04
CA ALA A 612 24.61 17.93 -43.55
C ALA A 612 25.45 18.60 -44.69
N ARG A 613 24.83 19.45 -45.50
CA ARG A 613 25.57 20.20 -46.53
C ARG A 613 26.39 21.36 -45.97
N MET A 614 25.99 21.95 -44.82
CA MET A 614 26.85 22.91 -44.13
C MET A 614 28.09 22.21 -43.59
N GLU A 615 27.98 20.99 -43.04
CA GLU A 615 29.12 20.21 -42.58
C GLU A 615 30.09 19.92 -43.77
N SER A 616 29.62 19.32 -44.85
CA SER A 616 30.48 19.00 -45.97
C SER A 616 31.04 20.26 -46.68
N GLY A 617 30.28 21.35 -46.71
CA GLY A 617 30.71 22.66 -47.22
C GLY A 617 31.83 23.31 -46.39
N ALA A 618 31.90 22.99 -45.09
CA ALA A 618 32.92 23.55 -44.19
C ALA A 618 34.33 23.24 -44.67
N LYS A 619 34.55 22.09 -45.32
CA LYS A 619 35.81 21.74 -45.97
C LYS A 619 36.23 22.74 -47.04
N HIS A 620 35.27 23.11 -47.91
CA HIS A 620 35.53 24.02 -49.04
C HIS A 620 35.82 25.44 -48.56
N TRP A 621 35.10 25.88 -47.54
CA TRP A 621 35.23 27.26 -47.00
C TRP A 621 36.33 27.40 -45.96
N GLY A 622 37.00 26.31 -45.56
CA GLY A 622 38.05 26.33 -44.55
C GLY A 622 37.58 26.71 -43.14
N ALA A 623 36.28 26.58 -42.87
CA ALA A 623 35.69 26.88 -41.58
C ALA A 623 35.54 25.63 -40.71
N ALA A 624 35.53 25.79 -39.37
CA ALA A 624 35.32 24.68 -38.48
C ALA A 624 33.84 24.38 -38.21
N VAL A 625 33.03 25.43 -38.09
CA VAL A 625 31.59 25.34 -37.81
C VAL A 625 30.83 26.25 -38.77
N LEU A 626 29.98 25.70 -39.61
CA LEU A 626 29.10 26.45 -40.48
C LEU A 626 27.64 26.39 -40.03
N CYS A 627 26.95 27.49 -40.16
CA CYS A 627 25.52 27.54 -39.93
C CYS A 627 24.81 28.38 -41.01
N THR A 628 23.52 28.15 -41.19
CA THR A 628 22.65 28.96 -42.04
C THR A 628 22.23 30.24 -41.36
N GLU A 629 21.71 31.20 -42.14
CA GLU A 629 21.07 32.42 -41.63
C GLU A 629 19.89 32.11 -40.71
N ALA A 630 19.13 31.02 -40.98
CA ALA A 630 18.03 30.58 -40.09
C ALA A 630 18.54 30.25 -38.67
N THR A 631 19.67 29.54 -38.58
CA THR A 631 20.27 29.23 -37.27
C THR A 631 20.79 30.48 -36.58
N ARG A 632 21.48 31.38 -37.29
CA ARG A 632 21.97 32.64 -36.73
C ARG A 632 20.81 33.48 -36.18
N THR A 633 19.74 33.66 -37.00
CA THR A 633 18.57 34.47 -36.61
C THR A 633 17.86 33.87 -35.39
N ALA A 634 17.64 32.56 -35.35
CA ALA A 634 17.03 31.87 -34.23
C ALA A 634 17.91 31.98 -32.96
N CYS A 635 19.23 31.88 -33.09
CA CYS A 635 20.19 32.05 -32.01
C CYS A 635 20.13 33.47 -31.43
N GLU A 636 20.21 34.49 -32.31
CA GLU A 636 20.17 35.90 -31.92
C GLU A 636 18.82 36.31 -31.31
N HIS A 637 17.72 35.71 -31.77
CA HIS A 637 16.40 35.94 -31.18
C HIS A 637 16.33 35.50 -29.74
N HIS A 638 16.97 34.36 -29.39
CA HIS A 638 16.93 33.80 -28.02
C HIS A 638 17.98 34.44 -27.13
N ALA A 639 19.20 34.61 -27.61
CA ALA A 639 20.35 35.07 -26.84
C ALA A 639 21.19 36.09 -27.66
N PRO A 640 20.70 37.34 -27.79
CA PRO A 640 21.32 38.38 -28.62
C PRO A 640 22.77 38.63 -28.20
N GLY A 641 23.67 38.63 -29.21
CA GLY A 641 25.08 38.95 -29.04
C GLY A 641 25.89 37.95 -28.20
N ARG A 642 25.35 36.78 -27.86
CA ARG A 642 26.08 35.76 -27.09
C ARG A 642 27.01 34.91 -27.94
N ILE A 643 26.75 34.77 -29.20
CA ILE A 643 27.59 34.03 -30.17
C ILE A 643 28.10 35.00 -31.22
N VAL A 644 29.36 34.90 -31.58
CA VAL A 644 29.98 35.68 -32.65
C VAL A 644 29.93 34.89 -33.94
N PHE A 645 29.26 35.47 -34.92
CA PHE A 645 29.14 34.92 -36.27
C PHE A 645 29.97 35.73 -37.27
N ARG A 646 30.68 35.04 -38.17
CA ARG A 646 31.34 35.65 -39.32
C ARG A 646 30.51 35.35 -40.58
N PRO A 647 29.95 36.37 -41.28
CA PRO A 647 29.26 36.09 -42.53
C PRO A 647 30.27 35.62 -43.61
N LEU A 648 29.90 34.59 -44.36
CA LEU A 648 30.76 34.02 -45.39
C LEU A 648 30.23 34.23 -46.83
N GLY A 649 28.98 34.69 -46.97
CA GLY A 649 28.36 34.99 -48.26
C GLY A 649 27.11 34.21 -48.56
N ARG A 650 26.81 34.05 -49.86
CA ARG A 650 25.64 33.30 -50.36
C ARG A 650 26.09 32.08 -51.15
N ILE A 651 25.41 30.96 -50.92
CA ILE A 651 25.65 29.73 -51.69
C ILE A 651 24.35 29.15 -52.24
N VAL A 652 24.40 28.59 -53.43
CA VAL A 652 23.39 27.66 -53.94
C VAL A 652 23.89 26.24 -53.69
N VAL A 653 23.15 25.48 -52.91
CA VAL A 653 23.47 24.09 -52.59
C VAL A 653 22.90 23.20 -53.69
N LYS A 654 23.63 22.20 -54.12
CA LYS A 654 23.19 21.29 -55.20
C LYS A 654 21.79 20.72 -54.92
N GLY A 655 20.85 20.94 -55.86
CA GLY A 655 19.45 20.50 -55.75
C GLY A 655 18.50 21.49 -55.09
N ARG A 656 18.95 22.70 -54.74
CA ARG A 656 18.11 23.85 -54.40
C ARG A 656 18.21 24.93 -55.50
N ALA A 657 17.12 25.63 -55.75
CA ALA A 657 17.11 26.76 -56.65
C ALA A 657 17.41 28.09 -55.94
N GLU A 658 17.17 28.15 -54.62
CA GLU A 658 17.34 29.35 -53.80
C GLU A 658 18.73 29.40 -53.15
N SER A 659 19.32 30.58 -53.13
CA SER A 659 20.58 30.84 -52.46
C SER A 659 20.37 30.95 -50.93
N VAL A 660 21.28 30.42 -50.13
CA VAL A 660 21.26 30.45 -48.70
C VAL A 660 22.42 31.30 -48.21
N LEU A 661 22.13 32.29 -47.31
CA LEU A 661 23.16 32.98 -46.54
C LEU A 661 23.70 32.02 -45.49
N PHE A 662 25.00 31.99 -45.34
CA PHE A 662 25.67 31.12 -44.37
C PHE A 662 26.77 31.88 -43.61
N HIS A 663 27.03 31.36 -42.40
CA HIS A 663 27.93 31.99 -41.45
C HIS A 663 28.86 30.95 -40.82
N GLU A 664 30.03 31.37 -40.42
CA GLU A 664 30.84 30.63 -39.48
C GLU A 664 30.43 30.98 -38.04
N VAL A 665 30.26 29.99 -37.21
CA VAL A 665 30.11 30.15 -35.77
C VAL A 665 31.51 30.20 -35.15
N LEU A 666 31.97 31.35 -34.71
CA LEU A 666 33.38 31.59 -34.40
C LEU A 666 33.74 31.44 -32.94
N ALA A 667 32.97 32.05 -32.06
CA ALA A 667 33.25 32.05 -30.60
C ALA A 667 32.01 32.41 -29.75
N GLU A 668 32.06 32.10 -28.48
CA GLU A 668 31.17 32.71 -27.47
C GLU A 668 31.58 34.18 -27.28
N ALA A 669 30.63 35.08 -27.09
CA ALA A 669 30.94 36.49 -26.79
C ALA A 669 31.74 36.57 -25.49
N GLY A 670 32.79 37.38 -25.49
CA GLY A 670 33.71 37.53 -24.36
C GLY A 670 34.92 36.56 -24.38
N THR A 671 34.94 35.55 -25.26
CA THR A 671 36.13 34.70 -25.47
C THR A 671 36.89 35.10 -26.77
N LEU A 672 36.32 36.04 -27.53
CA LEU A 672 36.93 36.49 -28.79
C LEU A 672 38.20 37.27 -28.55
N THR A 673 39.29 36.85 -29.19
CA THR A 673 40.57 37.57 -29.09
C THR A 673 40.50 38.87 -29.97
N PRO A 674 41.30 39.90 -29.62
CA PRO A 674 41.34 41.13 -30.44
C PRO A 674 41.64 40.85 -31.93
N ASP A 675 42.57 39.91 -32.22
CA ASP A 675 42.90 39.53 -33.56
C ASP A 675 41.72 38.89 -34.28
N ALA A 676 40.99 38.01 -33.62
CA ALA A 676 39.81 37.37 -34.19
C ALA A 676 38.67 38.40 -34.45
N ALA A 677 38.49 39.40 -33.56
CA ALA A 677 37.58 40.49 -33.78
C ALA A 677 37.96 41.35 -35.01
N GLY A 678 39.23 41.70 -35.11
CA GLY A 678 39.79 42.42 -36.26
C GLY A 678 39.65 41.60 -37.55
N CYS A 679 39.83 40.28 -37.47
CA CYS A 679 39.62 39.37 -38.59
C CYS A 679 38.17 39.45 -39.10
N VAL A 680 37.17 39.32 -38.23
CA VAL A 680 35.73 39.41 -38.59
C VAL A 680 35.39 40.75 -39.21
N GLU A 681 35.88 41.87 -38.66
CA GLU A 681 35.66 43.19 -39.20
C GLU A 681 36.26 43.36 -40.63
N ALA A 682 37.53 42.97 -40.78
CA ALA A 682 38.21 43.05 -42.07
C ALA A 682 37.53 42.13 -43.12
N PHE A 683 37.11 40.93 -42.69
CA PHE A 683 36.42 39.97 -43.57
C PHE A 683 35.08 40.53 -44.03
N THR A 684 34.26 41.05 -43.08
CA THR A 684 32.94 41.64 -43.40
C THR A 684 33.05 42.80 -44.35
N ARG A 685 34.06 43.64 -44.18
CA ARG A 685 34.38 44.73 -45.12
C ARG A 685 34.78 44.16 -46.49
N GLY A 686 35.60 43.08 -46.49
CA GLY A 686 35.98 42.36 -47.71
C GLY A 686 34.78 41.85 -48.48
N LEU A 687 33.80 41.23 -47.81
CA LEU A 687 32.56 40.74 -48.43
C LEU A 687 31.73 41.85 -49.04
N SER A 688 31.63 43.00 -48.37
CA SER A 688 30.88 44.14 -48.90
C SER A 688 31.51 44.67 -50.17
N LEU A 689 32.84 44.80 -50.20
CA LEU A 689 33.60 45.21 -51.41
C LEU A 689 33.52 44.14 -52.51
N PHE A 690 33.57 42.89 -52.15
CA PHE A 690 33.41 41.76 -53.07
C PHE A 690 32.04 41.76 -53.74
N ALA A 691 30.97 41.97 -53.00
CA ALA A 691 29.61 42.13 -53.57
C ALA A 691 29.50 43.38 -54.45
N ALA A 692 30.18 44.44 -54.11
CA ALA A 692 30.28 45.68 -54.91
C ALA A 692 31.20 45.55 -56.14
N ARG A 693 31.89 44.40 -56.29
CA ARG A 693 32.87 44.11 -57.37
C ARG A 693 34.13 44.99 -57.30
N ASP A 694 34.42 45.58 -56.17
CA ASP A 694 35.72 46.24 -55.94
C ASP A 694 36.73 45.12 -55.56
N TRP A 695 37.27 44.47 -56.63
CA TRP A 695 38.20 43.33 -56.45
C TRP A 695 39.50 43.69 -55.75
N ASP A 696 40.02 44.89 -55.99
CA ASP A 696 41.23 45.38 -55.37
C ASP A 696 41.02 45.77 -53.90
N GLY A 697 39.89 46.39 -53.59
CA GLY A 697 39.48 46.66 -52.21
C GLY A 697 39.20 45.39 -51.45
N ALA A 698 38.47 44.46 -52.03
CA ALA A 698 38.14 43.17 -51.44
C ALA A 698 39.44 42.34 -51.16
N ARG A 699 40.38 42.31 -52.10
CA ARG A 699 41.66 41.66 -51.90
C ARG A 699 42.46 42.21 -50.73
N ARG A 700 42.55 43.57 -50.63
CA ARG A 700 43.22 44.20 -49.47
C ARG A 700 42.58 43.85 -48.15
N ALA A 701 41.25 43.85 -48.11
CA ALA A 701 40.50 43.57 -46.89
C ALA A 701 40.65 42.06 -46.50
N PHE A 702 40.54 41.13 -47.44
CA PHE A 702 40.75 39.71 -47.15
C PHE A 702 42.21 39.37 -46.81
N ASN A 703 43.22 40.06 -47.36
CA ASN A 703 44.59 39.92 -46.90
C ASN A 703 44.75 40.39 -45.47
N GLY A 704 44.14 41.51 -45.09
CA GLY A 704 44.11 41.98 -43.69
C GLY A 704 43.44 40.96 -42.78
N SER A 705 42.32 40.39 -43.20
CA SER A 705 41.65 39.32 -42.47
C SER A 705 42.51 38.07 -42.32
N ALA A 706 43.16 37.62 -43.40
CA ALA A 706 44.00 36.43 -43.43
C ALA A 706 45.19 36.51 -42.47
N ALA A 707 45.75 37.71 -42.26
CA ALA A 707 46.83 37.94 -41.29
C ALA A 707 46.39 37.71 -39.84
N LEU A 708 45.12 37.96 -39.54
CA LEU A 708 44.47 37.90 -38.25
C LEU A 708 43.64 36.59 -38.02
N GLU A 709 43.67 35.67 -38.99
CA GLU A 709 42.87 34.43 -38.92
C GLU A 709 43.26 33.59 -37.70
N PRO A 710 42.25 33.21 -36.83
CA PRO A 710 42.47 32.38 -35.64
C PRO A 710 43.05 31.00 -36.01
N ARG A 711 42.67 30.47 -37.18
CA ARG A 711 43.10 29.18 -37.70
C ARG A 711 43.71 29.36 -39.08
N SER A 712 45.00 29.05 -39.17
CA SER A 712 45.77 29.28 -40.39
C SER A 712 46.68 28.10 -40.74
N PRO A 713 46.88 27.82 -42.06
CA PRO A 713 47.88 26.88 -42.48
C PRO A 713 49.27 27.25 -41.91
N GLY A 714 50.02 26.23 -41.46
CA GLY A 714 51.35 26.38 -40.84
C GLY A 714 51.35 26.86 -39.38
N ARG A 715 50.24 27.45 -38.86
CA ARG A 715 50.10 27.84 -37.45
C ARG A 715 49.23 26.84 -36.69
N THR A 716 48.17 26.35 -37.28
CA THR A 716 47.23 25.40 -36.68
C THR A 716 47.45 24.03 -37.32
N PRO A 717 47.86 23.00 -36.58
CA PRO A 717 48.02 21.67 -37.11
C PRO A 717 46.76 21.13 -37.80
N GLY A 718 46.91 20.52 -38.98
CA GLY A 718 45.83 19.95 -39.78
C GLY A 718 44.93 20.97 -40.54
N VAL A 719 45.15 22.25 -40.39
CA VAL A 719 44.45 23.31 -41.15
C VAL A 719 45.18 23.53 -42.47
N THR A 720 44.45 23.36 -43.57
CA THR A 720 45.00 23.51 -44.97
C THR A 720 44.57 24.80 -45.64
N THR A 721 43.44 25.38 -45.21
CA THR A 721 42.88 26.64 -45.73
C THR A 721 42.04 27.33 -44.66
N ASN A 722 41.59 28.57 -44.93
CA ASN A 722 40.68 29.32 -44.07
C ASN A 722 39.76 30.22 -44.94
N PRO A 723 38.67 30.75 -44.36
CA PRO A 723 37.72 31.55 -45.15
C PRO A 723 38.33 32.75 -45.88
N SER A 724 39.35 33.40 -45.28
CA SER A 724 40.00 34.53 -45.93
C SER A 724 40.81 34.11 -47.14
N LEU A 725 41.54 33.00 -47.08
CA LEU A 725 42.31 32.46 -48.22
C LEU A 725 41.38 32.00 -49.35
N VAL A 726 40.26 31.34 -49.03
CA VAL A 726 39.25 30.91 -50.01
C VAL A 726 38.70 32.13 -50.76
N HIS A 727 38.36 33.21 -50.04
CA HIS A 727 37.86 34.41 -50.66
C HIS A 727 38.91 35.15 -51.49
N LEU A 728 40.20 35.10 -51.10
CA LEU A 728 41.25 35.62 -51.93
C LEU A 728 41.37 34.87 -53.28
N GLU A 729 41.28 33.53 -53.25
CA GLU A 729 41.21 32.72 -54.48
C GLU A 729 40.00 33.07 -55.35
N LEU A 730 38.83 33.26 -54.71
CA LEU A 730 37.61 33.67 -55.40
C LEU A 730 37.75 35.04 -56.03
N VAL A 731 38.35 36.04 -55.35
CA VAL A 731 38.62 37.35 -55.88
C VAL A 731 39.50 37.25 -57.10
N GLU A 732 40.61 36.53 -57.04
CA GLU A 732 41.52 36.36 -58.15
C GLU A 732 40.86 35.64 -59.37
N ARG A 733 40.01 34.64 -59.10
CA ARG A 733 39.27 33.92 -60.17
C ARG A 733 38.25 34.86 -60.80
N LEU A 734 37.39 35.58 -60.05
CA LEU A 734 36.37 36.45 -60.56
C LEU A 734 36.89 37.75 -61.12
N ARG A 735 38.11 38.14 -60.80
CA ARG A 735 38.83 39.21 -61.50
C ARG A 735 39.25 38.82 -62.92
N ARG A 736 39.66 37.55 -63.15
CA ARG A 736 40.04 37.02 -64.47
C ARG A 736 38.79 36.71 -65.30
N GLU A 737 37.75 36.20 -64.69
CA GLU A 737 36.49 35.79 -65.28
C GLU A 737 35.34 36.53 -64.59
N PRO A 738 35.05 37.78 -64.96
CA PRO A 738 34.03 38.57 -64.25
C PRO A 738 32.62 37.97 -64.43
N PRO A 739 31.87 37.92 -63.32
CA PRO A 739 30.53 37.37 -63.30
C PRO A 739 29.58 38.29 -64.12
N PRO A 740 28.39 37.73 -64.56
CA PRO A 740 27.42 38.50 -65.36
C PRO A 740 26.86 39.71 -64.61
N ALA A 741 26.26 40.66 -65.31
CA ALA A 741 25.86 41.97 -64.80
C ALA A 741 24.83 41.94 -63.67
N GLY A 742 24.14 40.90 -63.42
CA GLY A 742 23.18 40.75 -62.33
C GLY A 742 23.62 39.84 -61.16
N TRP A 743 24.93 39.49 -61.12
CA TRP A 743 25.42 38.60 -60.08
C TRP A 743 25.38 39.25 -58.66
N ASP A 744 24.79 38.54 -57.71
CA ASP A 744 24.47 38.99 -56.34
C ASP A 744 25.48 38.49 -55.28
N GLY A 745 26.64 37.98 -55.68
CA GLY A 745 27.62 37.41 -54.77
C GLY A 745 27.42 35.91 -54.49
N THR A 746 26.48 35.27 -55.15
CA THR A 746 26.16 33.84 -54.92
C THR A 746 27.17 32.90 -55.57
N HIS A 747 27.61 31.90 -54.85
CA HIS A 747 28.47 30.79 -55.32
C HIS A 747 27.69 29.49 -55.45
N MET A 748 27.96 28.72 -56.51
CA MET A 748 27.46 27.37 -56.68
C MET A 748 28.41 26.38 -56.01
N MET A 749 27.92 25.56 -55.08
CA MET A 749 28.65 24.39 -54.61
C MET A 749 28.55 23.28 -55.66
N THR A 750 29.67 22.97 -56.33
CA THR A 750 29.74 21.99 -57.41
C THR A 750 30.11 20.60 -56.97
N GLU A 751 30.67 20.44 -55.76
CA GLU A 751 31.05 19.16 -55.19
C GLU A 751 30.01 18.64 -54.16
N LYS A 752 29.97 17.27 -54.05
CA LYS A 752 29.12 16.57 -53.08
C LYS A 752 29.75 16.58 -51.74
#